data_d3d6bee402f84e36e69d7c78829b20e7
#
_entry.id   d3d6bee402f84e36e69d7c78829b20e7
#
_cell.length_a   1.000
_cell.length_b   1.000
_cell.length_c   1.000
_cell.angle_alpha   90.00
_cell.angle_beta   90.00
_cell.angle_gamma   90.00
#
_symmetry.space_group_name_H-M   'P 1'
#
loop_
_entity.id
_entity.type
_entity.pdbx_description
1 polymer ?
#
loop_
_entity_poly.entity_id
_entity_poly.type
_entity_poly.pdbx_seq_one_letter_code
_entity_poly.pdbx_strand_id
1 'polypeptide(L)'
;MLENIAGESIVDQQQYFDRSRERGPSSLNGFSTISQMLLGFLAFFAAPAAYAIVDDPPEPMFSKEKIAMKDGVQLDICIAKPPKTQSEQKYPVLLTVDGYSSPCGSFGRGWYADYVRAGYVVAYLNIRGTGGSEGKLANREYSPAELDDATEAVDWLAQQPWSTGSIGMFGTSWSGFTAMLVGARRPPALKAIVTFMATDDTYAEDVRYPSGILHMDDYTVAADSMLFVTPSEQDPFDEEVLRNRFDQQPMSLTFLRQQRDGEFWHRSARRNIETTAGDIPTMMVGAWHDPYRTATIRALEHSRGQVRAVIGPWNHSSDFPGPTADLGHLTIEWWDYFLKGKQNGVLEKPQVSVFMRRPYRPIVSRSQIPGEWRSIARWSEAPVQQQLFFLTENRALSPAAGKASDHHLRMVASTGVGAGLGWIDVAPDQREGDSTALVYESPPLSSELQILGAPVASLLSSVDVDHANWFVKLSDVAPDGTTTLVTGGGLNGAHRRSSVEPEALVAGTRYPLDVKLLATSWIFQPGHRIRISVSNALFPAYWPSAKPLVMTLGVGQGGSTLALPVIPPQSPESAEKAATAVGSRNLTVADAEAAGNGHAETTWNGPVRSQILRDDLRRTTTVSRGFQWASPEGEDVSVEFTVADDDPAKASFVGRSVVKSKWRGHDVEWRGTTELKSDAETFNYRHVRQLLRDGQVVREREWKERVPRDFQ
;
A
#
# COMPACT_ATOMS: atom_id res chain seq x y z
N MET A 1 6.29 -11.00 -50.39
CA MET A 1 7.23 -9.94 -50.00
C MET A 1 6.76 -9.36 -48.68
N LEU A 2 6.68 -10.20 -47.64
CA LEU A 2 6.38 -9.90 -46.25
C LEU A 2 6.79 -11.15 -45.45
N GLU A 3 8.07 -11.37 -45.36
CA GLU A 3 8.71 -12.28 -44.44
C GLU A 3 10.03 -11.62 -44.01
N ASN A 4 10.34 -11.74 -42.73
CA ASN A 4 11.51 -11.19 -42.03
C ASN A 4 11.31 -9.81 -41.36
N ILE A 5 10.77 -9.84 -40.17
CA ILE A 5 11.25 -9.10 -38.95
C ILE A 5 10.65 -9.83 -37.72
N ALA A 6 11.32 -10.90 -37.30
CA ALA A 6 11.12 -11.49 -35.98
C ALA A 6 12.36 -12.34 -35.69
N GLY A 7 13.31 -11.75 -34.96
CA GLY A 7 14.49 -12.48 -34.54
C GLY A 7 15.67 -11.58 -34.25
N GLU A 8 15.63 -10.88 -33.12
CA GLU A 8 16.82 -10.40 -32.40
C GLU A 8 16.35 -9.68 -31.13
N SER A 9 16.33 -10.35 -29.98
CA SER A 9 16.64 -9.83 -28.63
C SER A 9 16.20 -10.78 -27.50
N ILE A 10 16.71 -12.01 -27.46
CA ILE A 10 16.56 -12.88 -26.28
C ILE A 10 17.90 -13.54 -25.87
N VAL A 11 19.02 -13.05 -26.28
CA VAL A 11 20.32 -13.74 -25.99
C VAL A 11 21.26 -12.91 -25.09
N ASP A 12 20.97 -11.66 -24.75
CA ASP A 12 22.02 -10.80 -24.14
C ASP A 12 21.83 -10.48 -22.64
N GLN A 13 20.88 -11.10 -21.94
CA GLN A 13 20.73 -10.90 -20.49
C GLN A 13 21.26 -12.05 -19.62
N GLN A 14 21.71 -13.15 -20.19
CA GLN A 14 22.25 -14.27 -19.40
C GLN A 14 23.77 -14.17 -19.15
N GLN A 15 24.48 -13.27 -19.80
CA GLN A 15 25.92 -13.08 -19.61
C GLN A 15 26.32 -12.06 -18.51
N TYR A 16 25.37 -11.35 -17.94
CA TYR A 16 25.68 -10.35 -16.90
C TYR A 16 25.65 -10.90 -15.47
N PHE A 17 25.09 -12.09 -15.26
CA PHE A 17 24.96 -12.69 -13.92
C PHE A 17 26.12 -13.61 -13.51
N ASP A 18 27.06 -13.91 -14.42
CA ASP A 18 28.14 -14.86 -14.13
C ASP A 18 29.50 -14.21 -13.75
N ARG A 19 29.55 -12.87 -13.63
CA ARG A 19 30.79 -12.14 -13.30
C ARG A 19 30.93 -11.63 -11.88
N SER A 20 30.00 -11.91 -10.98
CA SER A 20 30.04 -11.41 -9.59
C SER A 20 30.41 -12.45 -8.54
N ARG A 21 30.82 -13.67 -8.91
CA ARG A 21 31.15 -14.74 -7.95
C ARG A 21 32.61 -15.15 -7.87
N GLU A 22 33.53 -14.44 -8.51
CA GLU A 22 34.97 -14.75 -8.35
C GLU A 22 35.77 -13.51 -8.00
N ARG A 23 35.95 -13.24 -6.73
CA ARG A 23 37.13 -12.59 -6.13
C ARG A 23 37.28 -12.96 -4.66
N GLY A 24 37.98 -14.04 -4.41
CA GLY A 24 38.64 -14.32 -3.14
C GLY A 24 40.02 -13.68 -3.10
N PRO A 25 40.67 -13.54 -1.93
CA PRO A 25 41.86 -12.70 -1.73
C PRO A 25 43.17 -13.40 -2.08
N SER A 26 44.08 -12.70 -2.76
CA SER A 26 45.51 -13.07 -2.77
C SER A 26 46.40 -11.85 -2.84
N SER A 27 47.10 -11.66 -1.73
CA SER A 27 48.51 -11.32 -1.45
C SER A 27 49.37 -10.62 -2.52
N LEU A 28 49.94 -9.52 -2.09
CA LEU A 28 51.34 -9.01 -2.10
C LEU A 28 52.31 -9.41 -3.25
N ASN A 29 52.89 -8.40 -3.84
CA ASN A 29 54.32 -8.11 -4.03
C ASN A 29 54.71 -7.57 -5.41
N GLY A 30 55.50 -6.50 -5.40
CA GLY A 30 56.60 -6.36 -6.36
C GLY A 30 56.77 -5.06 -7.09
N PHE A 31 57.50 -4.15 -6.51
CA PHE A 31 58.60 -3.29 -7.02
C PHE A 31 58.61 -2.60 -8.39
N SER A 32 58.91 -1.31 -8.32
CA SER A 32 60.04 -0.54 -8.96
C SER A 32 59.62 0.28 -10.20
N THR A 33 60.07 1.45 -10.51
CA THR A 33 61.09 2.44 -10.12
C THR A 33 60.94 3.69 -11.01
N ILE A 34 61.26 4.90 -10.45
CA ILE A 34 61.97 6.05 -11.08
C ILE A 34 61.22 6.88 -12.15
N SER A 35 61.05 8.22 -12.13
CA SER A 35 61.98 9.33 -11.92
C SER A 35 61.24 10.68 -11.84
N GLN A 36 61.60 11.50 -10.84
CA GLN A 36 62.06 12.88 -10.81
C GLN A 36 61.44 13.99 -11.71
N MET A 37 61.02 15.10 -11.13
CA MET A 37 61.65 16.39 -10.86
C MET A 37 60.65 17.37 -10.31
N LEU A 38 60.79 17.89 -9.13
CA LEU A 38 61.47 19.04 -8.55
C LEU A 38 60.73 20.39 -8.57
N LEU A 39 60.58 20.90 -7.35
CA LEU A 39 60.61 22.28 -6.85
C LEU A 39 59.29 22.98 -6.50
N GLY A 40 59.22 23.29 -5.19
CA GLY A 40 58.71 24.57 -4.71
C GLY A 40 58.06 24.56 -3.35
N PHE A 41 58.81 24.58 -2.26
CA PHE A 41 58.55 25.12 -0.92
C PHE A 41 57.19 25.75 -0.61
N LEU A 42 56.47 25.26 0.41
CA LEU A 42 56.28 25.96 1.69
C LEU A 42 55.58 25.02 2.69
N ALA A 43 56.30 24.76 3.80
CA ALA A 43 55.83 23.99 4.93
C ALA A 43 54.78 24.80 5.72
N PHE A 44 53.61 24.21 5.95
CA PHE A 44 52.77 24.49 7.11
C PHE A 44 52.55 23.17 7.84
N PHE A 45 53.12 23.07 9.00
CA PHE A 45 52.81 22.02 9.97
C PHE A 45 51.35 22.15 10.39
N ALA A 46 50.46 21.31 9.82
CA ALA A 46 49.19 20.99 10.42
C ALA A 46 49.40 19.66 11.14
N ALA A 47 49.25 19.65 12.46
CA ALA A 47 49.17 18.45 13.25
C ALA A 47 48.07 17.54 12.72
N PRO A 48 48.25 16.20 12.69
CA PRO A 48 47.15 15.33 12.35
C PRO A 48 46.06 15.55 13.40
N ALA A 49 44.90 16.05 12.96
CA ALA A 49 43.69 15.99 13.76
C ALA A 49 43.48 14.51 14.08
N ALA A 50 43.68 14.16 15.35
CA ALA A 50 43.27 12.87 15.87
C ALA A 50 41.76 12.78 15.57
N TYR A 51 41.39 11.96 14.60
CA TYR A 51 40.01 11.45 14.52
C TYR A 51 39.78 10.77 15.85
N ALA A 52 39.02 11.43 16.72
CA ALA A 52 38.46 10.77 17.87
C ALA A 52 37.69 9.56 17.29
N ILE A 53 38.13 8.37 17.68
CA ILE A 53 37.34 7.16 17.52
C ILE A 53 36.07 7.50 18.30
N VAL A 54 35.01 7.87 17.60
CA VAL A 54 33.67 7.92 18.17
C VAL A 54 33.38 6.45 18.43
N ASP A 55 33.45 6.05 19.71
CA ASP A 55 33.02 4.72 20.13
C ASP A 55 31.68 4.47 19.47
N ASP A 56 31.57 3.39 18.70
CA ASP A 56 30.27 2.95 18.15
C ASP A 56 29.31 2.88 19.33
N PRO A 57 28.12 3.51 19.19
CA PRO A 57 27.16 3.49 20.26
C PRO A 57 26.90 2.04 20.67
N PRO A 58 26.95 1.74 21.99
CA PRO A 58 26.82 0.37 22.46
C PRO A 58 25.53 -0.28 21.90
N GLU A 59 25.67 -1.51 21.44
CA GLU A 59 24.58 -2.28 20.80
C GLU A 59 23.35 -2.41 21.70
N PRO A 60 22.13 -2.35 21.14
CA PRO A 60 20.90 -2.60 21.86
C PRO A 60 20.91 -3.96 22.56
N MET A 61 20.33 -4.03 23.75
CA MET A 61 20.12 -5.29 24.46
C MET A 61 18.81 -5.93 23.99
N PHE A 62 18.91 -7.10 23.36
CA PHE A 62 17.75 -7.86 22.91
C PHE A 62 17.35 -8.94 23.90
N SER A 63 16.06 -9.08 24.14
CA SER A 63 15.46 -10.24 24.80
C SER A 63 14.24 -10.72 24.03
N LYS A 64 14.03 -12.05 24.08
CA LYS A 64 12.80 -12.68 23.65
C LYS A 64 12.13 -13.24 24.88
N GLU A 65 10.87 -12.87 25.07
CA GLU A 65 10.10 -13.21 26.25
C GLU A 65 8.74 -13.80 25.83
N LYS A 66 8.09 -14.48 26.76
CA LYS A 66 6.69 -14.90 26.63
C LYS A 66 5.86 -14.08 27.57
N ILE A 67 4.73 -13.57 27.09
CA ILE A 67 3.74 -12.92 27.92
C ILE A 67 2.46 -13.75 27.94
N ALA A 68 1.95 -14.01 29.15
CA ALA A 68 0.70 -14.74 29.33
C ALA A 68 -0.49 -13.78 29.19
N MET A 69 -1.37 -14.08 28.26
CA MET A 69 -2.66 -13.39 28.14
C MET A 69 -3.65 -13.88 29.20
N LYS A 70 -4.71 -13.14 29.47
CA LYS A 70 -5.74 -13.50 30.49
C LYS A 70 -6.39 -14.85 30.25
N ASP A 71 -6.44 -15.31 29.01
CA ASP A 71 -6.96 -16.64 28.65
C ASP A 71 -5.89 -17.77 28.75
N GLY A 72 -4.68 -17.41 29.18
CA GLY A 72 -3.56 -18.34 29.38
C GLY A 72 -2.66 -18.57 28.16
N VAL A 73 -3.02 -18.03 26.99
CA VAL A 73 -2.20 -18.13 25.78
C VAL A 73 -0.90 -17.36 25.97
N GLN A 74 0.23 -17.99 25.58
CA GLN A 74 1.56 -17.38 25.69
C GLN A 74 1.94 -16.73 24.36
N LEU A 75 2.13 -15.43 24.34
CA LEU A 75 2.55 -14.71 23.15
C LEU A 75 4.05 -14.39 23.18
N ASP A 76 4.67 -14.46 22.03
CA ASP A 76 6.07 -14.09 21.81
C ASP A 76 6.20 -12.58 21.71
N ILE A 77 7.08 -12.01 22.50
CA ILE A 77 7.45 -10.61 22.44
C ILE A 77 8.98 -10.46 22.37
N CYS A 78 9.43 -9.69 21.39
CA CYS A 78 10.82 -9.30 21.26
C CYS A 78 11.01 -7.91 21.83
N ILE A 79 11.99 -7.69 22.68
CA ILE A 79 12.23 -6.42 23.37
C ILE A 79 13.66 -5.97 23.10
N ALA A 80 13.82 -4.79 22.51
CA ALA A 80 15.10 -4.11 22.34
C ALA A 80 15.19 -2.96 23.35
N LYS A 81 16.20 -2.97 24.19
CA LYS A 81 16.41 -1.97 25.25
C LYS A 81 17.68 -1.17 24.95
N PRO A 82 17.72 0.12 25.30
CA PRO A 82 18.97 0.87 25.33
C PRO A 82 20.01 0.17 26.21
N PRO A 83 21.30 0.24 25.86
CA PRO A 83 22.35 -0.31 26.71
C PRO A 83 22.27 0.35 28.08
N LYS A 84 22.48 -0.46 29.13
CA LYS A 84 22.40 0.04 30.51
C LYS A 84 23.51 1.05 30.77
N THR A 85 23.11 2.30 30.93
CA THR A 85 24.00 3.36 31.42
C THR A 85 23.90 3.53 32.97
N GLN A 86 22.73 3.16 33.56
CA GLN A 86 22.47 3.18 35.01
C GLN A 86 21.49 2.05 35.37
N SER A 87 21.61 1.47 36.55
CA SER A 87 20.84 0.29 36.98
C SER A 87 19.33 0.54 37.21
N GLU A 88 18.90 1.79 37.37
CA GLU A 88 17.50 2.15 37.70
C GLU A 88 16.80 3.00 36.62
N GLN A 89 17.41 3.16 35.45
CA GLN A 89 16.83 4.00 34.40
C GLN A 89 15.58 3.34 33.79
N LYS A 90 14.48 4.10 33.75
CA LYS A 90 13.24 3.71 33.09
C LYS A 90 13.10 4.42 31.75
N TYR A 91 12.46 3.73 30.80
CA TYR A 91 12.30 4.21 29.43
C TYR A 91 10.81 4.18 29.02
N PRO A 92 10.34 5.11 28.20
CA PRO A 92 9.06 4.94 27.51
C PRO A 92 9.19 3.81 26.48
N VAL A 93 8.05 3.17 26.17
CA VAL A 93 8.02 1.99 25.31
C VAL A 93 7.29 2.28 24.01
N LEU A 94 7.82 1.79 22.91
CA LEU A 94 7.18 1.79 21.60
C LEU A 94 6.82 0.34 21.24
N LEU A 95 5.53 0.08 21.08
CA LEU A 95 5.00 -1.24 20.75
C LEU A 95 4.56 -1.30 19.27
N THR A 96 4.98 -2.33 18.58
CA THR A 96 4.40 -2.76 17.30
C THR A 96 3.84 -4.18 17.43
N VAL A 97 2.68 -4.43 16.83
CA VAL A 97 1.98 -5.72 16.89
C VAL A 97 1.78 -6.20 15.46
N ASP A 98 2.24 -7.41 15.15
CA ASP A 98 2.32 -7.86 13.77
C ASP A 98 1.87 -9.32 13.61
N GLY A 99 1.22 -9.57 12.45
CA GLY A 99 0.76 -10.89 12.05
C GLY A 99 1.73 -11.66 11.13
N TYR A 100 2.78 -11.02 10.63
CA TYR A 100 3.63 -11.58 9.57
C TYR A 100 4.71 -12.57 10.06
N SER A 101 4.63 -13.02 11.29
CA SER A 101 5.54 -14.04 11.85
C SER A 101 7.03 -13.67 11.79
N SER A 102 7.37 -12.38 11.86
CA SER A 102 8.76 -11.94 11.76
C SER A 102 9.59 -12.43 12.93
N PRO A 103 10.77 -13.03 12.70
CA PRO A 103 11.64 -13.48 13.78
C PRO A 103 12.27 -12.30 14.51
N CYS A 104 12.53 -12.43 15.81
CA CYS A 104 13.17 -11.42 16.64
C CYS A 104 14.50 -10.90 16.09
N GLY A 105 15.21 -11.70 15.32
CA GLY A 105 16.51 -11.32 14.74
C GLY A 105 16.45 -10.24 13.65
N SER A 106 15.29 -10.01 13.03
CA SER A 106 15.09 -8.93 12.05
C SER A 106 14.86 -7.55 12.69
N PHE A 107 14.65 -7.53 14.00
CA PHE A 107 14.16 -6.41 14.77
C PHE A 107 15.21 -5.33 15.14
N GLY A 108 16.49 -5.58 14.98
CA GLY A 108 17.58 -4.67 15.37
C GLY A 108 18.07 -3.72 14.29
N ARG A 109 17.35 -3.56 13.16
CA ARG A 109 17.81 -2.79 12.00
C ARG A 109 16.87 -1.63 11.67
N GLY A 110 17.40 -0.63 10.96
CA GLY A 110 16.62 0.53 10.53
C GLY A 110 16.08 1.39 11.68
N TRP A 111 14.88 1.89 11.58
CA TRP A 111 14.26 2.85 12.53
C TRP A 111 14.13 2.30 13.95
N TYR A 112 13.98 0.98 14.13
CA TYR A 112 13.95 0.39 15.47
C TYR A 112 15.23 0.71 16.25
N ALA A 113 16.38 0.62 15.57
CA ALA A 113 17.67 0.97 16.16
C ALA A 113 17.72 2.47 16.52
N ASP A 114 17.16 3.34 15.69
CA ASP A 114 17.12 4.79 15.94
C ASP A 114 16.25 5.13 17.15
N TYR A 115 15.11 4.46 17.32
CA TYR A 115 14.28 4.62 18.51
C TYR A 115 15.00 4.15 19.77
N VAL A 116 15.72 3.03 19.71
CA VAL A 116 16.51 2.56 20.86
C VAL A 116 17.63 3.53 21.18
N ARG A 117 18.36 4.05 20.18
CA ARG A 117 19.39 5.09 20.37
C ARG A 117 18.81 6.38 20.94
N ALA A 118 17.59 6.72 20.56
CA ALA A 118 16.86 7.87 21.11
C ALA A 118 16.36 7.65 22.54
N GLY A 119 16.58 6.47 23.14
CA GLY A 119 16.24 6.17 24.52
C GLY A 119 14.79 5.68 24.71
N TYR A 120 14.32 4.86 23.77
CA TYR A 120 13.06 4.11 23.89
C TYR A 120 13.37 2.61 24.04
N VAL A 121 12.53 1.91 24.77
CA VAL A 121 12.43 0.47 24.62
C VAL A 121 11.49 0.22 23.45
N VAL A 122 11.88 -0.67 22.55
CA VAL A 122 11.04 -1.07 21.42
C VAL A 122 10.61 -2.52 21.62
N ALA A 123 9.31 -2.76 21.52
CA ALA A 123 8.70 -4.07 21.69
C ALA A 123 7.97 -4.48 20.41
N TYR A 124 8.18 -5.73 19.98
CA TYR A 124 7.54 -6.34 18.84
C TYR A 124 6.79 -7.59 19.29
N LEU A 125 5.47 -7.58 19.13
CA LEU A 125 4.59 -8.68 19.53
C LEU A 125 4.08 -9.42 18.30
N ASN A 126 4.31 -10.73 18.23
CA ASN A 126 3.62 -11.60 17.30
C ASN A 126 2.21 -11.92 17.83
N ILE A 127 1.18 -11.73 16.98
CA ILE A 127 -0.21 -12.07 17.36
C ILE A 127 -0.34 -13.58 17.60
N ARG A 128 -1.42 -13.97 18.30
CA ARG A 128 -1.71 -15.38 18.57
C ARG A 128 -1.74 -16.21 17.29
N GLY A 129 -1.12 -17.39 17.33
CA GLY A 129 -1.04 -18.30 16.19
C GLY A 129 -0.03 -17.89 15.10
N THR A 130 0.86 -16.90 15.36
CA THR A 130 1.94 -16.51 14.42
C THR A 130 3.30 -16.49 15.11
N GLY A 131 4.39 -16.48 14.34
CA GLY A 131 5.74 -16.51 14.89
C GLY A 131 5.95 -17.63 15.92
N GLY A 132 6.50 -17.31 17.07
CA GLY A 132 6.58 -18.19 18.23
C GLY A 132 5.37 -18.14 19.16
N SER A 133 4.34 -17.31 18.89
CA SER A 133 3.15 -17.19 19.73
C SER A 133 2.28 -18.43 19.67
N GLU A 134 1.75 -18.81 20.84
CA GLU A 134 0.79 -19.90 20.96
C GLU A 134 -0.61 -19.47 20.50
N GLY A 135 -1.56 -20.39 20.64
CA GLY A 135 -2.95 -20.14 20.32
C GLY A 135 -3.29 -20.35 18.86
N LYS A 136 -4.55 -20.09 18.55
CA LYS A 136 -5.15 -20.40 17.25
C LYS A 136 -5.08 -19.16 16.34
N LEU A 137 -4.57 -19.34 15.13
CA LEU A 137 -4.63 -18.33 14.08
C LEU A 137 -6.10 -18.00 13.77
N ALA A 138 -6.44 -16.72 13.81
CA ALA A 138 -7.77 -16.28 13.45
C ALA A 138 -8.00 -16.43 11.94
N ASN A 139 -9.24 -16.66 11.54
CA ASN A 139 -9.64 -16.71 10.13
C ASN A 139 -10.03 -15.33 9.58
N ARG A 140 -9.60 -14.29 10.23
CA ARG A 140 -9.75 -12.86 9.84
C ARG A 140 -8.65 -12.04 10.47
N GLU A 141 -8.31 -10.95 9.78
CA GLU A 141 -7.43 -9.90 10.29
C GLU A 141 -8.12 -9.11 11.41
N TYR A 142 -7.35 -8.58 12.34
CA TYR A 142 -7.82 -7.72 13.43
C TYR A 142 -8.97 -8.34 14.22
N SER A 143 -8.83 -9.62 14.54
CA SER A 143 -9.85 -10.33 15.32
C SER A 143 -10.01 -9.70 16.72
N PRO A 144 -11.18 -9.84 17.37
CA PRO A 144 -11.36 -9.37 18.74
C PRO A 144 -10.28 -9.87 19.70
N ALA A 145 -9.90 -11.16 19.59
CA ALA A 145 -8.87 -11.75 20.44
C ALA A 145 -7.48 -11.13 20.20
N GLU A 146 -7.12 -10.86 18.94
CA GLU A 146 -5.88 -10.16 18.60
C GLU A 146 -5.81 -8.75 19.20
N LEU A 147 -6.93 -8.02 19.13
CA LEU A 147 -7.01 -6.68 19.70
C LEU A 147 -7.05 -6.70 21.23
N ASP A 148 -7.64 -7.72 21.85
CA ASP A 148 -7.58 -7.94 23.29
C ASP A 148 -6.14 -8.23 23.72
N ASP A 149 -5.43 -9.10 23.05
CA ASP A 149 -4.02 -9.40 23.29
C ASP A 149 -3.14 -8.15 23.17
N ALA A 150 -3.31 -7.39 22.10
CA ALA A 150 -2.55 -6.15 21.91
C ALA A 150 -2.80 -5.12 23.02
N THR A 151 -4.05 -5.02 23.49
CA THR A 151 -4.42 -4.15 24.62
C THR A 151 -3.79 -4.63 25.93
N GLU A 152 -3.81 -5.95 26.19
CA GLU A 152 -3.17 -6.53 27.37
C GLU A 152 -1.64 -6.38 27.33
N ALA A 153 -1.03 -6.46 26.15
CA ALA A 153 0.40 -6.21 25.99
C ALA A 153 0.78 -4.74 26.31
N VAL A 154 -0.07 -3.77 25.97
CA VAL A 154 0.13 -2.36 26.39
C VAL A 154 0.16 -2.26 27.92
N ASP A 155 -0.78 -2.90 28.61
CA ASP A 155 -0.87 -2.88 30.07
C ASP A 155 0.32 -3.61 30.72
N TRP A 156 0.72 -4.75 30.17
CA TRP A 156 1.87 -5.52 30.65
C TRP A 156 3.17 -4.72 30.51
N LEU A 157 3.41 -4.10 29.34
CA LEU A 157 4.60 -3.27 29.08
C LEU A 157 4.66 -2.04 30.01
N ALA A 158 3.53 -1.44 30.31
CA ALA A 158 3.46 -0.30 31.21
C ALA A 158 3.87 -0.65 32.65
N GLN A 159 3.68 -1.89 33.08
CA GLN A 159 3.98 -2.37 34.44
C GLN A 159 5.41 -2.90 34.59
N GLN A 160 6.21 -2.97 33.52
CA GLN A 160 7.56 -3.48 33.62
C GLN A 160 8.47 -2.58 34.46
N PRO A 161 9.41 -3.15 35.26
CA PRO A 161 10.28 -2.36 36.15
C PRO A 161 11.11 -1.30 35.41
N TRP A 162 11.45 -1.56 34.15
CA TRP A 162 12.21 -0.69 33.28
C TRP A 162 11.33 0.29 32.47
N SER A 163 10.02 0.22 32.59
CA SER A 163 9.07 1.08 31.88
C SER A 163 8.74 2.34 32.69
N THR A 164 8.58 3.48 32.00
CA THR A 164 8.01 4.70 32.60
C THR A 164 6.50 4.62 32.76
N GLY A 165 5.83 3.59 32.19
CA GLY A 165 4.40 3.48 32.09
C GLY A 165 3.78 4.24 30.90
N SER A 166 4.59 4.95 30.12
CA SER A 166 4.14 5.65 28.90
C SER A 166 4.42 4.79 27.67
N ILE A 167 3.37 4.40 26.97
CA ILE A 167 3.43 3.52 25.78
C ILE A 167 3.05 4.32 24.54
N GLY A 168 3.82 4.18 23.46
CA GLY A 168 3.44 4.55 22.10
C GLY A 168 3.19 3.29 21.26
N MET A 169 2.27 3.34 20.33
CA MET A 169 2.12 2.28 19.33
C MET A 169 2.45 2.78 17.94
N PHE A 170 3.09 1.94 17.14
CA PHE A 170 3.43 2.29 15.76
C PHE A 170 3.40 1.08 14.85
N GLY A 171 3.32 1.33 13.54
CA GLY A 171 3.45 0.27 12.55
C GLY A 171 3.09 0.68 11.15
N THR A 172 3.49 -0.16 10.22
CA THR A 172 3.15 -0.07 8.80
C THR A 172 2.06 -1.08 8.48
N SER A 173 1.06 -0.71 7.64
CA SER A 173 0.06 -1.67 7.19
C SER A 173 -0.64 -2.34 8.38
N TRP A 174 -0.62 -3.67 8.48
CA TRP A 174 -1.23 -4.43 9.59
C TRP A 174 -0.95 -3.83 10.97
N SER A 175 0.31 -3.59 11.28
CA SER A 175 0.68 -3.04 12.60
C SER A 175 0.14 -1.62 12.81
N GLY A 176 0.03 -0.84 11.73
CA GLY A 176 -0.57 0.49 11.74
C GLY A 176 -2.08 0.43 12.00
N PHE A 177 -2.79 -0.49 11.33
CA PHE A 177 -4.22 -0.75 11.60
C PHE A 177 -4.43 -1.19 13.05
N THR A 178 -3.62 -2.14 13.54
CA THR A 178 -3.71 -2.60 14.93
C THR A 178 -3.50 -1.44 15.91
N ALA A 179 -2.52 -0.56 15.66
CA ALA A 179 -2.29 0.62 16.51
C ALA A 179 -3.51 1.56 16.57
N MET A 180 -4.16 1.80 15.43
CA MET A 180 -5.39 2.61 15.37
C MET A 180 -6.56 1.94 16.09
N LEU A 181 -6.74 0.62 15.91
CA LEU A 181 -7.82 -0.15 16.52
C LEU A 181 -7.67 -0.27 18.04
N VAL A 182 -6.44 -0.48 18.53
CA VAL A 182 -6.14 -0.46 19.96
C VAL A 182 -6.29 0.97 20.53
N GLY A 183 -5.89 1.99 19.76
CA GLY A 183 -6.11 3.39 20.12
C GLY A 183 -7.59 3.72 20.36
N ALA A 184 -8.48 3.17 19.55
CA ALA A 184 -9.92 3.32 19.72
C ALA A 184 -10.46 2.70 21.03
N ARG A 185 -9.75 1.73 21.63
CA ARG A 185 -10.04 1.13 22.94
C ARG A 185 -9.53 1.95 24.11
N ARG A 186 -8.66 2.93 23.87
CA ARG A 186 -8.11 3.89 24.84
C ARG A 186 -7.45 3.26 26.08
N PRO A 187 -6.50 2.33 25.92
CA PRO A 187 -5.81 1.82 27.10
C PRO A 187 -5.08 2.99 27.79
N PRO A 188 -5.16 3.13 29.13
CA PRO A 188 -4.66 4.31 29.83
C PRO A 188 -3.17 4.60 29.66
N ALA A 189 -2.38 3.55 29.43
CA ALA A 189 -0.94 3.67 29.22
C ALA A 189 -0.56 4.15 27.80
N LEU A 190 -1.44 4.02 26.80
CA LEU A 190 -1.19 4.45 25.42
C LEU A 190 -1.31 5.97 25.32
N LYS A 191 -0.22 6.65 24.95
CA LYS A 191 -0.12 8.12 24.94
C LYS A 191 -0.10 8.73 23.54
N ALA A 192 0.41 8.00 22.56
CA ALA A 192 0.51 8.46 21.16
C ALA A 192 0.61 7.29 20.18
N ILE A 193 0.30 7.58 18.92
CA ILE A 193 0.34 6.60 17.82
C ILE A 193 1.12 7.21 16.64
N VAL A 194 1.85 6.35 15.91
CA VAL A 194 2.41 6.65 14.58
C VAL A 194 2.04 5.53 13.63
N THR A 195 1.37 5.86 12.54
CA THR A 195 0.99 4.88 11.50
C THR A 195 1.63 5.20 10.17
N PHE A 196 2.00 4.16 9.44
CA PHE A 196 2.52 4.24 8.09
C PHE A 196 1.61 3.43 7.18
N MET A 197 1.13 4.03 6.08
CA MET A 197 0.31 3.35 5.07
C MET A 197 -0.74 2.45 5.71
N ALA A 198 -1.64 3.05 6.46
CA ALA A 198 -2.70 2.36 7.19
C ALA A 198 -4.04 3.06 6.99
N THR A 199 -5.13 2.30 7.10
CA THR A 199 -6.49 2.82 7.08
C THR A 199 -7.28 2.36 8.30
N ASP A 200 -8.37 3.04 8.56
CA ASP A 200 -9.40 2.70 9.55
C ASP A 200 -10.61 2.00 8.93
N ASP A 201 -10.64 1.86 7.61
CA ASP A 201 -11.74 1.24 6.85
C ASP A 201 -11.30 -0.06 6.18
N THR A 202 -11.47 -1.18 6.87
CA THR A 202 -11.09 -2.51 6.39
C THR A 202 -12.02 -3.07 5.32
N TYR A 203 -13.15 -2.42 5.01
CA TYR A 203 -14.05 -2.81 3.94
C TYR A 203 -13.75 -2.07 2.63
N ALA A 204 -13.86 -0.74 2.65
CA ALA A 204 -13.88 0.06 1.43
C ALA A 204 -12.50 0.60 1.01
N GLU A 205 -11.53 0.61 1.91
CA GLU A 205 -10.17 1.14 1.62
C GLU A 205 -9.07 0.10 1.74
N ASP A 206 -9.34 -1.04 2.36
CA ASP A 206 -8.43 -2.18 2.35
C ASP A 206 -8.60 -3.00 1.06
N VAL A 207 -7.69 -3.97 0.87
CA VAL A 207 -7.57 -4.81 -0.33
C VAL A 207 -8.68 -5.88 -0.46
N ARG A 208 -9.89 -5.61 0.00
CA ARG A 208 -11.01 -6.59 -0.03
C ARG A 208 -12.17 -6.17 -0.94
N TYR A 209 -12.82 -5.05 -0.60
CA TYR A 209 -13.97 -4.54 -1.34
C TYR A 209 -13.84 -3.03 -1.61
N PRO A 210 -12.70 -2.55 -2.16
CA PRO A 210 -12.58 -1.14 -2.50
C PRO A 210 -13.72 -0.74 -3.44
N SER A 211 -14.39 0.37 -3.11
CA SER A 211 -15.56 0.83 -3.83
C SER A 211 -16.78 -0.14 -3.81
N GLY A 212 -16.80 -1.09 -2.87
CA GLY A 212 -17.82 -2.13 -2.76
C GLY A 212 -17.72 -3.23 -3.83
N ILE A 213 -16.55 -3.39 -4.46
CA ILE A 213 -16.30 -4.35 -5.55
C ILE A 213 -15.23 -5.32 -5.11
N LEU A 214 -15.44 -6.63 -5.35
CA LEU A 214 -14.48 -7.66 -5.00
C LEU A 214 -13.12 -7.41 -5.67
N HIS A 215 -12.08 -7.39 -4.84
CA HIS A 215 -10.69 -7.34 -5.24
C HIS A 215 -9.98 -8.65 -4.84
N MET A 216 -9.15 -9.15 -5.73
CA MET A 216 -8.28 -10.31 -5.49
C MET A 216 -6.87 -9.94 -5.95
N ASP A 217 -5.86 -10.29 -5.17
CA ASP A 217 -4.46 -9.94 -5.45
C ASP A 217 -3.47 -11.01 -4.95
N ASP A 218 -2.21 -10.73 -5.13
CA ASP A 218 -1.08 -11.52 -4.67
C ASP A 218 -0.96 -11.54 -3.14
N TYR A 219 -1.33 -10.46 -2.44
CA TYR A 219 -1.38 -10.42 -0.99
C TYR A 219 -2.36 -11.46 -0.42
N THR A 220 -3.53 -11.62 -1.06
CA THR A 220 -4.51 -12.64 -0.67
C THR A 220 -3.91 -14.05 -0.71
N VAL A 221 -3.12 -14.36 -1.76
CA VAL A 221 -2.43 -15.66 -1.88
C VAL A 221 -1.37 -15.84 -0.80
N ALA A 222 -0.56 -14.81 -0.59
CA ALA A 222 0.49 -14.82 0.40
C ALA A 222 -0.09 -14.97 1.83
N ALA A 223 -1.15 -14.23 2.15
CA ALA A 223 -1.79 -14.27 3.46
C ALA A 223 -2.33 -15.67 3.81
N ASP A 224 -3.01 -16.33 2.86
CA ASP A 224 -3.64 -17.63 3.10
C ASP A 224 -2.66 -18.81 3.12
N SER A 225 -1.47 -18.64 2.57
CA SER A 225 -0.57 -19.76 2.31
C SER A 225 0.76 -19.67 3.05
N MET A 226 1.26 -18.49 3.34
CA MET A 226 2.63 -18.34 3.84
C MET A 226 2.76 -17.35 5.01
N LEU A 227 2.26 -16.11 4.91
CA LEU A 227 2.59 -15.05 5.87
C LEU A 227 2.18 -15.37 7.30
N PHE A 228 1.02 -16.01 7.48
CA PHE A 228 0.47 -16.30 8.80
C PHE A 228 0.55 -17.78 9.17
N VAL A 229 0.54 -18.66 8.19
CA VAL A 229 0.40 -20.10 8.38
C VAL A 229 1.73 -20.77 8.66
N THR A 230 2.82 -20.32 8.02
CA THR A 230 4.15 -20.92 8.14
C THR A 230 4.77 -20.57 9.50
N PRO A 231 5.10 -21.57 10.36
CA PRO A 231 5.77 -21.29 11.62
C PRO A 231 7.24 -20.93 11.38
N SER A 232 7.66 -19.77 11.83
CA SER A 232 9.06 -19.34 11.73
C SER A 232 9.95 -19.88 12.85
N GLU A 233 9.38 -20.21 14.01
CA GLU A 233 10.11 -20.55 15.22
C GLU A 233 9.55 -21.76 16.00
N GLN A 234 8.59 -22.47 15.43
CA GLN A 234 7.98 -23.66 16.00
C GLN A 234 8.19 -24.87 15.08
N ASP A 235 8.09 -26.07 15.62
CA ASP A 235 8.17 -27.29 14.82
C ASP A 235 7.04 -27.33 13.79
N PRO A 236 7.34 -27.27 12.48
CA PRO A 236 6.30 -27.25 11.44
C PRO A 236 5.53 -28.58 11.35
N PHE A 237 5.99 -29.63 12.03
CA PHE A 237 5.38 -30.95 12.05
C PHE A 237 4.66 -31.25 13.37
N ASP A 238 4.68 -30.35 14.33
CA ASP A 238 3.95 -30.49 15.59
C ASP A 238 2.45 -30.45 15.35
N GLU A 239 1.71 -31.42 15.91
CA GLU A 239 0.28 -31.58 15.69
C GLU A 239 -0.56 -30.43 16.25
N GLU A 240 -0.11 -29.75 17.31
CA GLU A 240 -0.79 -28.60 17.85
C GLU A 240 -0.58 -27.38 16.94
N VAL A 241 0.64 -27.16 16.48
CA VAL A 241 0.98 -26.11 15.51
C VAL A 241 0.18 -26.32 14.22
N LEU A 242 0.10 -27.55 13.72
CA LEU A 242 -0.65 -27.87 12.51
C LEU A 242 -2.15 -27.61 12.69
N ARG A 243 -2.76 -28.01 13.80
CA ARG A 243 -4.16 -27.72 14.09
C ARG A 243 -4.44 -26.22 14.23
N ASN A 244 -3.53 -25.50 14.87
CA ASN A 244 -3.73 -24.08 15.19
C ASN A 244 -3.43 -23.14 14.01
N ARG A 245 -2.68 -23.57 13.02
CA ARG A 245 -2.27 -22.77 11.84
C ARG A 245 -2.67 -23.43 10.53
N PHE A 246 -2.05 -24.54 10.20
CA PHE A 246 -2.21 -25.21 8.90
C PHE A 246 -3.65 -25.58 8.59
N ASP A 247 -4.38 -26.10 9.60
CA ASP A 247 -5.75 -26.54 9.46
C ASP A 247 -6.79 -25.42 9.53
N GLN A 248 -6.36 -24.18 9.76
CA GLN A 248 -7.29 -23.05 9.85
C GLN A 248 -7.80 -22.66 8.46
N GLN A 249 -9.08 -22.29 8.41
CA GLN A 249 -9.72 -21.83 7.19
C GLN A 249 -8.99 -20.61 6.63
N PRO A 250 -8.78 -20.55 5.30
CA PRO A 250 -8.22 -19.36 4.65
C PRO A 250 -9.03 -18.09 4.93
N MET A 251 -8.35 -16.98 5.16
CA MET A 251 -9.00 -15.68 5.40
C MET A 251 -9.78 -15.21 4.18
N SER A 252 -9.26 -15.46 2.96
CA SER A 252 -9.94 -15.11 1.71
C SER A 252 -11.34 -15.73 1.60
N LEU A 253 -11.54 -16.96 2.07
CA LEU A 253 -12.88 -17.57 2.09
C LEU A 253 -13.81 -16.87 3.08
N THR A 254 -13.28 -16.45 4.24
CA THR A 254 -14.06 -15.68 5.22
C THR A 254 -14.50 -14.35 4.60
N PHE A 255 -13.58 -13.62 3.97
CA PHE A 255 -13.87 -12.33 3.34
C PHE A 255 -14.83 -12.48 2.15
N LEU A 256 -14.67 -13.52 1.33
CA LEU A 256 -15.55 -13.77 0.18
C LEU A 256 -17.03 -13.95 0.58
N ARG A 257 -17.29 -14.43 1.80
CA ARG A 257 -18.64 -14.54 2.37
C ARG A 257 -19.21 -13.21 2.88
N GLN A 258 -18.35 -12.19 3.07
CA GLN A 258 -18.68 -10.90 3.71
C GLN A 258 -18.69 -9.76 2.69
N GLN A 259 -19.52 -9.88 1.65
CA GLN A 259 -19.54 -8.98 0.49
C GLN A 259 -20.19 -7.62 0.79
N ARG A 260 -20.93 -7.49 1.89
CA ARG A 260 -21.56 -6.23 2.35
C ARG A 260 -20.79 -5.65 3.53
N ASP A 261 -20.81 -4.32 3.64
CA ASP A 261 -20.26 -3.59 4.80
C ASP A 261 -21.15 -3.78 6.05
N GLY A 262 -21.28 -5.05 6.47
CA GLY A 262 -22.11 -5.46 7.61
C GLY A 262 -21.34 -5.49 8.93
N GLU A 263 -21.97 -6.11 9.95
CA GLU A 263 -21.41 -6.19 11.31
C GLU A 263 -19.99 -6.78 11.36
N PHE A 264 -19.66 -7.69 10.44
CA PHE A 264 -18.32 -8.26 10.35
C PHE A 264 -17.24 -7.17 10.19
N TRP A 265 -17.48 -6.18 9.35
CA TRP A 265 -16.56 -5.08 9.05
C TRP A 265 -16.68 -3.93 10.04
N HIS A 266 -17.85 -3.74 10.68
CA HIS A 266 -18.12 -2.63 11.59
C HIS A 266 -17.31 -2.69 12.90
N ARG A 267 -16.63 -3.79 13.16
CA ARG A 267 -15.64 -3.88 14.24
C ARG A 267 -14.30 -3.26 13.87
N SER A 268 -14.18 -2.78 12.64
CA SER A 268 -13.04 -1.97 12.18
C SER A 268 -13.01 -0.59 12.87
N ALA A 269 -11.88 0.08 12.79
CA ALA A 269 -11.67 1.37 13.45
C ALA A 269 -12.57 2.49 12.93
N ARG A 270 -13.08 2.44 11.69
CA ARG A 270 -13.80 3.54 11.06
C ARG A 270 -14.91 4.12 11.91
N ARG A 271 -15.79 3.29 12.46
CA ARG A 271 -16.86 3.78 13.37
C ARG A 271 -16.33 4.32 14.68
N ASN A 272 -15.16 3.86 15.08
CA ASN A 272 -14.51 4.33 16.31
C ASN A 272 -13.73 5.61 16.05
N ILE A 273 -13.15 5.80 14.86
CA ILE A 273 -12.37 7.01 14.50
C ILE A 273 -13.29 8.22 14.35
N GLU A 274 -14.41 8.10 13.68
CA GLU A 274 -15.40 9.20 13.62
C GLU A 274 -15.93 9.60 15.00
N THR A 275 -15.88 8.69 15.97
CA THR A 275 -16.39 8.91 17.33
C THR A 275 -15.28 9.04 18.38
N THR A 276 -14.10 8.43 18.20
CA THR A 276 -13.10 8.23 19.27
C THR A 276 -11.65 8.41 18.89
N ALA A 277 -11.26 8.32 17.63
CA ALA A 277 -9.84 8.35 17.24
C ALA A 277 -9.15 9.70 17.46
N GLY A 278 -9.91 10.71 17.77
CA GLY A 278 -9.37 12.03 18.10
C GLY A 278 -8.74 12.16 19.47
N ASP A 279 -8.88 11.17 20.35
CA ASP A 279 -8.45 11.34 21.74
C ASP A 279 -6.99 10.94 21.96
N ILE A 280 -6.43 10.05 21.13
CA ILE A 280 -5.01 9.72 21.19
C ILE A 280 -4.25 10.44 20.07
N PRO A 281 -3.25 11.26 20.42
CA PRO A 281 -2.45 11.95 19.42
C PRO A 281 -1.86 10.99 18.38
N THR A 282 -2.15 11.25 17.10
CA THR A 282 -1.76 10.34 16.01
C THR A 282 -0.98 11.08 14.92
N MET A 283 0.21 10.59 14.60
CA MET A 283 0.95 10.97 13.41
C MET A 283 0.73 9.93 12.32
N MET A 284 0.27 10.37 11.14
CA MET A 284 0.02 9.51 10.00
C MET A 284 1.02 9.79 8.90
N VAL A 285 1.72 8.76 8.46
CA VAL A 285 2.58 8.80 7.27
C VAL A 285 1.82 8.13 6.12
N GLY A 286 1.41 8.94 5.15
CA GLY A 286 0.69 8.50 3.95
C GLY A 286 1.59 8.50 2.72
N ALA A 287 1.13 7.84 1.66
CA ALA A 287 1.86 7.74 0.40
C ALA A 287 0.93 7.82 -0.81
N TRP A 288 1.33 8.56 -1.86
CA TRP A 288 0.47 8.78 -3.03
C TRP A 288 0.34 7.57 -3.96
N HIS A 289 1.25 6.61 -3.88
CA HIS A 289 1.19 5.35 -4.63
C HIS A 289 0.88 4.16 -3.71
N ASP A 290 0.06 4.40 -2.68
CA ASP A 290 -0.39 3.40 -1.73
C ASP A 290 -1.93 3.30 -1.74
N PRO A 291 -2.54 2.13 -1.52
CA PRO A 291 -4.01 2.01 -1.52
C PRO A 291 -4.67 2.84 -0.41
N TYR A 292 -3.99 3.05 0.72
CA TYR A 292 -4.54 3.70 1.91
C TYR A 292 -4.41 5.23 1.91
N ARG A 293 -4.03 5.85 0.78
CA ARG A 293 -3.79 7.31 0.66
C ARG A 293 -4.98 8.18 1.08
N THR A 294 -6.21 7.70 0.90
CA THR A 294 -7.42 8.44 1.28
C THR A 294 -7.62 8.48 2.79
N ALA A 295 -7.21 7.44 3.53
CA ALA A 295 -7.36 7.36 4.98
C ALA A 295 -6.70 8.53 5.71
N THR A 296 -5.49 8.93 5.29
CA THR A 296 -4.78 10.05 5.89
C THR A 296 -5.53 11.38 5.72
N ILE A 297 -6.09 11.62 4.53
CA ILE A 297 -6.90 12.83 4.26
C ILE A 297 -8.20 12.78 5.06
N ARG A 298 -8.90 11.64 5.08
CA ARG A 298 -10.12 11.47 5.86
C ARG A 298 -9.89 11.67 7.36
N ALA A 299 -8.77 11.17 7.88
CA ALA A 299 -8.41 11.41 9.29
C ALA A 299 -8.23 12.92 9.59
N LEU A 300 -7.61 13.68 8.69
CA LEU A 300 -7.48 15.14 8.82
C LEU A 300 -8.81 15.87 8.75
N GLU A 301 -9.79 15.37 7.99
CA GLU A 301 -11.13 15.95 7.84
C GLU A 301 -12.04 15.69 9.05
N HIS A 302 -11.93 14.51 9.66
CA HIS A 302 -12.92 14.05 10.65
C HIS A 302 -12.37 13.90 12.06
N SER A 303 -11.06 13.92 12.27
CA SER A 303 -10.47 13.78 13.59
C SER A 303 -10.73 14.99 14.47
N ARG A 304 -11.12 14.74 15.71
CA ARG A 304 -11.30 15.78 16.75
C ARG A 304 -10.04 16.04 17.57
N GLY A 305 -9.03 15.21 17.43
CA GLY A 305 -7.80 15.26 18.21
C GLY A 305 -6.59 15.76 17.42
N GLN A 306 -5.44 15.56 18.04
CA GLN A 306 -4.18 15.96 17.44
C GLN A 306 -3.75 14.95 16.38
N VAL A 307 -4.07 15.23 15.11
CA VAL A 307 -3.56 14.48 13.97
C VAL A 307 -2.53 15.33 13.22
N ARG A 308 -1.38 14.73 12.95
CA ARG A 308 -0.35 15.27 12.07
C ARG A 308 -0.14 14.31 10.91
N ALA A 309 0.06 14.83 9.72
CA ALA A 309 0.26 14.01 8.53
C ALA A 309 1.52 14.40 7.77
N VAL A 310 2.23 13.38 7.27
CA VAL A 310 3.30 13.50 6.28
C VAL A 310 2.93 12.61 5.11
N ILE A 311 2.75 13.18 3.90
CA ILE A 311 2.30 12.44 2.73
C ILE A 311 3.32 12.61 1.62
N GLY A 312 4.05 11.54 1.31
CA GLY A 312 5.10 11.54 0.28
C GLY A 312 4.65 10.90 -1.04
N PRO A 313 5.53 10.93 -2.04
CA PRO A 313 5.26 10.30 -3.34
C PRO A 313 5.45 8.77 -3.32
N TRP A 314 5.57 8.18 -2.15
CA TRP A 314 5.96 6.80 -1.90
C TRP A 314 4.87 5.79 -2.26
N ASN A 315 5.27 4.53 -2.35
CA ASN A 315 4.40 3.36 -2.32
C ASN A 315 4.29 2.82 -0.89
N HIS A 316 3.96 1.56 -0.73
CA HIS A 316 3.80 0.91 0.59
C HIS A 316 5.09 0.79 1.43
N SER A 317 6.26 1.19 0.89
CA SER A 317 7.56 1.11 1.57
C SER A 317 7.96 2.37 2.34
N SER A 318 7.27 3.51 2.16
CA SER A 318 7.53 4.83 2.77
C SER A 318 8.81 5.56 2.35
N ASP A 319 9.57 5.03 1.40
CA ASP A 319 10.83 5.61 0.92
C ASP A 319 10.98 5.57 -0.61
N PHE A 320 10.17 4.75 -1.29
CA PHE A 320 10.20 4.57 -2.74
C PHE A 320 8.81 4.76 -3.37
N PRO A 321 8.66 5.36 -4.57
CA PRO A 321 9.71 6.19 -5.21
C PRO A 321 10.02 7.45 -4.40
N GLY A 322 11.27 7.93 -4.47
CA GLY A 322 11.66 9.15 -3.75
C GLY A 322 11.03 10.44 -4.32
N PRO A 323 11.27 11.60 -3.67
CA PRO A 323 12.28 11.81 -2.63
C PRO A 323 11.88 11.23 -1.27
N THR A 324 12.88 10.77 -0.53
CA THR A 324 12.72 10.32 0.86
C THR A 324 12.54 11.51 1.80
N ALA A 325 12.02 11.25 3.02
CA ALA A 325 11.96 12.22 4.12
C ALA A 325 12.62 11.62 5.36
N ASP A 326 13.04 12.47 6.29
CA ASP A 326 13.62 12.02 7.56
C ASP A 326 12.51 11.63 8.55
N LEU A 327 11.81 10.53 8.23
CA LEU A 327 10.69 10.02 9.03
C LEU A 327 11.16 9.56 10.42
N GLY A 328 12.41 9.10 10.54
CA GLY A 328 13.00 8.70 11.82
C GLY A 328 13.03 9.90 12.78
N HIS A 329 13.58 11.02 12.35
CA HIS A 329 13.62 12.25 13.15
C HIS A 329 12.23 12.79 13.48
N LEU A 330 11.34 12.86 12.48
CA LEU A 330 9.97 13.38 12.65
C LEU A 330 9.17 12.58 13.67
N THR A 331 9.31 11.26 13.65
CA THR A 331 8.61 10.40 14.61
C THR A 331 9.24 10.45 16.00
N ILE A 332 10.58 10.58 16.13
CA ILE A 332 11.25 10.77 17.42
C ILE A 332 10.81 12.08 18.07
N GLU A 333 10.66 13.18 17.33
CA GLU A 333 10.12 14.43 17.86
C GLU A 333 8.70 14.25 18.42
N TRP A 334 7.84 13.49 17.71
CA TRP A 334 6.49 13.17 18.16
C TRP A 334 6.50 12.37 19.47
N TRP A 335 7.32 11.31 19.52
CA TRP A 335 7.49 10.48 20.69
C TRP A 335 8.06 11.26 21.89
N ASP A 336 9.08 12.08 21.66
CA ASP A 336 9.72 12.87 22.71
C ASP A 336 8.71 13.83 23.39
N TYR A 337 7.79 14.40 22.63
CA TYR A 337 6.76 15.26 23.19
C TYR A 337 5.76 14.46 24.04
N PHE A 338 5.14 13.42 23.47
CA PHE A 338 4.03 12.73 24.12
C PHE A 338 4.46 11.71 25.18
N LEU A 339 5.62 11.08 25.03
CA LEU A 339 6.06 10.01 25.92
C LEU A 339 7.10 10.48 26.95
N LYS A 340 7.91 11.50 26.62
CA LYS A 340 8.92 12.05 27.51
C LYS A 340 8.57 13.45 28.05
N GLY A 341 7.49 14.07 27.57
CA GLY A 341 7.06 15.41 28.00
C GLY A 341 7.98 16.54 27.54
N LYS A 342 8.83 16.32 26.55
CA LYS A 342 9.75 17.35 26.03
C LYS A 342 8.98 18.44 25.29
N GLN A 343 9.15 19.70 25.67
CA GLN A 343 8.60 20.85 24.98
C GLN A 343 9.50 21.20 23.77
N ASN A 344 9.32 20.49 22.66
CA ASN A 344 10.16 20.56 21.46
C ASN A 344 9.50 21.32 20.28
N GLY A 345 8.35 21.96 20.53
CA GLY A 345 7.64 22.74 19.51
C GLY A 345 6.97 21.90 18.43
N VAL A 346 6.82 20.58 18.61
CA VAL A 346 6.23 19.71 17.58
C VAL A 346 4.78 20.09 17.27
N LEU A 347 4.04 20.62 18.23
CA LEU A 347 2.63 21.04 18.03
C LEU A 347 2.50 22.40 17.35
N GLU A 348 3.54 23.22 17.33
CA GLU A 348 3.58 24.49 16.59
C GLU A 348 3.95 24.28 15.10
N LYS A 349 4.48 23.12 14.75
CA LYS A 349 4.79 22.78 13.34
C LYS A 349 3.50 22.59 12.53
N PRO A 350 3.53 22.76 11.21
CA PRO A 350 2.39 22.53 10.33
C PRO A 350 1.75 21.18 10.57
N GLN A 351 0.42 21.13 10.55
CA GLN A 351 -0.35 19.90 10.72
C GLN A 351 -0.08 18.90 9.57
N VAL A 352 0.09 19.42 8.35
CA VAL A 352 0.28 18.58 7.17
C VAL A 352 1.53 19.00 6.42
N SER A 353 2.38 18.03 6.11
CA SER A 353 3.45 18.14 5.13
C SER A 353 3.14 17.19 3.98
N VAL A 354 2.94 17.73 2.78
CA VAL A 354 2.48 16.95 1.64
C VAL A 354 3.34 17.19 0.41
N PHE A 355 3.67 16.13 -0.31
CA PHE A 355 4.39 16.22 -1.57
C PHE A 355 3.41 16.42 -2.73
N MET A 356 3.52 17.55 -3.43
CA MET A 356 2.74 17.91 -4.61
C MET A 356 3.46 17.38 -5.85
N ARG A 357 2.92 16.32 -6.47
CA ARG A 357 3.52 15.63 -7.61
C ARG A 357 3.39 16.49 -8.88
N ARG A 358 4.43 16.47 -9.71
CA ARG A 358 4.44 17.06 -11.07
C ARG A 358 4.38 15.96 -12.13
N PRO A 359 3.97 16.28 -13.38
CA PRO A 359 3.95 15.31 -14.46
C PRO A 359 5.31 14.64 -14.67
N TYR A 360 5.28 13.36 -14.94
CA TYR A 360 6.44 12.52 -15.24
C TYR A 360 6.09 11.48 -16.30
N ARG A 361 7.11 10.95 -16.93
CA ARG A 361 6.92 9.84 -17.87
C ARG A 361 6.45 8.59 -17.11
N PRO A 362 5.30 7.99 -17.47
CA PRO A 362 4.71 6.87 -16.73
C PRO A 362 5.49 5.56 -16.95
N ILE A 363 6.57 5.39 -16.20
CA ILE A 363 7.43 4.20 -16.19
C ILE A 363 7.25 3.52 -14.83
N VAL A 364 6.80 2.26 -14.83
CA VAL A 364 6.44 1.49 -13.62
C VAL A 364 7.61 1.39 -12.60
N SER A 365 8.85 1.34 -13.08
CA SER A 365 10.05 1.24 -12.24
C SER A 365 10.70 2.59 -11.90
N ARG A 366 9.97 3.70 -11.99
CA ARG A 366 10.53 5.02 -11.73
C ARG A 366 11.01 5.18 -10.28
N SER A 367 12.28 5.57 -10.12
CA SER A 367 12.91 5.71 -8.79
C SER A 367 12.62 7.03 -8.08
N GLN A 368 12.30 8.10 -8.82
CA GLN A 368 12.05 9.43 -8.28
C GLN A 368 10.82 10.04 -8.94
N ILE A 369 9.96 10.67 -8.16
CA ILE A 369 8.80 11.44 -8.64
C ILE A 369 9.12 12.92 -8.54
N PRO A 370 8.97 13.70 -9.63
CA PRO A 370 9.16 15.14 -9.57
C PRO A 370 8.03 15.82 -8.79
N GLY A 371 8.35 16.90 -8.11
CA GLY A 371 7.38 17.64 -7.33
C GLY A 371 8.00 18.49 -6.25
N GLU A 372 7.15 19.04 -5.39
CA GLU A 372 7.55 19.95 -4.34
C GLU A 372 6.79 19.70 -3.04
N TRP A 373 7.45 19.87 -1.91
CA TRP A 373 6.81 19.79 -0.61
C TRP A 373 5.97 21.04 -0.33
N ARG A 374 4.85 20.82 0.35
CA ARG A 374 3.96 21.86 0.80
C ARG A 374 3.60 21.64 2.25
N SER A 375 3.64 22.71 3.04
CA SER A 375 3.18 22.72 4.43
C SER A 375 1.82 23.40 4.53
N ILE A 376 0.91 22.79 5.28
CA ILE A 376 -0.42 23.32 5.59
C ILE A 376 -0.55 23.42 7.12
N ALA A 377 -0.74 24.63 7.63
CA ALA A 377 -0.78 24.90 9.06
C ALA A 377 -1.89 24.10 9.74
N ARG A 378 -3.11 24.13 9.18
CA ARG A 378 -4.29 23.34 9.59
C ARG A 378 -5.05 22.89 8.35
N TRP A 379 -5.43 21.63 8.29
CA TRP A 379 -6.17 21.08 7.14
C TRP A 379 -7.50 21.81 6.91
N SER A 380 -8.23 22.11 7.97
CA SER A 380 -9.50 22.86 7.91
C SER A 380 -9.38 24.28 7.35
N GLU A 381 -8.16 24.83 7.31
CA GLU A 381 -7.85 26.17 6.78
C GLU A 381 -7.17 26.09 5.40
N ALA A 382 -7.02 24.87 4.84
CA ALA A 382 -6.43 24.70 3.51
C ALA A 382 -7.29 25.43 2.48
N PRO A 383 -6.69 26.28 1.61
CA PRO A 383 -7.45 27.09 0.66
C PRO A 383 -7.87 26.25 -0.57
N VAL A 384 -8.46 25.11 -0.31
CA VAL A 384 -8.96 24.20 -1.36
C VAL A 384 -10.34 24.66 -1.82
N GLN A 385 -10.53 24.81 -3.13
CA GLN A 385 -11.78 25.18 -3.76
C GLN A 385 -12.18 24.12 -4.79
N GLN A 386 -13.48 23.84 -4.88
CA GLN A 386 -13.99 22.91 -5.89
C GLN A 386 -14.13 23.61 -7.24
N GLN A 387 -13.38 23.13 -8.23
CA GLN A 387 -13.52 23.57 -9.62
C GLN A 387 -14.32 22.53 -10.40
N LEU A 388 -15.48 22.95 -10.96
CA LEU A 388 -16.36 22.08 -11.67
C LEU A 388 -16.08 22.09 -13.19
N PHE A 389 -16.05 20.89 -13.77
CA PHE A 389 -16.01 20.64 -15.21
C PHE A 389 -17.21 19.80 -15.64
N PHE A 390 -17.80 20.12 -16.78
CA PHE A 390 -18.85 19.35 -17.41
C PHE A 390 -18.27 18.41 -18.47
N LEU A 391 -18.81 17.20 -18.55
CA LEU A 391 -18.58 16.30 -19.66
C LEU A 391 -19.52 16.73 -20.79
N THR A 392 -18.99 17.04 -21.96
CA THR A 392 -19.78 17.61 -23.06
C THR A 392 -20.05 16.61 -24.18
N GLU A 393 -21.02 16.95 -25.05
CA GLU A 393 -21.41 16.16 -26.22
C GLU A 393 -20.26 15.91 -27.20
N ASN A 394 -19.23 16.80 -27.21
CA ASN A 394 -18.06 16.72 -28.07
C ASN A 394 -16.86 15.99 -27.40
N ARG A 395 -17.11 15.24 -26.33
CA ARG A 395 -16.05 14.55 -25.55
C ARG A 395 -15.04 15.50 -24.92
N ALA A 396 -15.42 16.74 -24.63
CA ALA A 396 -14.58 17.67 -23.93
C ALA A 396 -14.93 17.75 -22.43
N LEU A 397 -13.90 18.08 -21.60
CA LEU A 397 -14.07 18.61 -20.24
C LEU A 397 -14.08 20.12 -20.33
N SER A 398 -15.17 20.77 -19.92
CA SER A 398 -15.39 22.21 -20.08
C SER A 398 -15.97 22.84 -18.81
N PRO A 399 -15.62 24.08 -18.46
CA PRO A 399 -16.33 24.81 -17.42
C PRO A 399 -17.78 25.16 -17.83
N ALA A 400 -18.14 25.06 -19.12
CA ALA A 400 -19.49 25.26 -19.65
C ALA A 400 -20.14 23.92 -19.97
N ALA A 401 -21.41 23.78 -19.65
CA ALA A 401 -22.13 22.49 -19.72
C ALA A 401 -22.29 21.90 -21.14
N GLY A 402 -22.35 22.69 -22.19
CA GLY A 402 -22.65 22.20 -23.54
C GLY A 402 -24.14 21.74 -23.67
N LYS A 403 -24.47 21.05 -24.79
CA LYS A 403 -25.80 20.52 -25.03
C LYS A 403 -25.99 19.19 -24.32
N ALA A 404 -27.21 18.96 -23.80
CA ALA A 404 -27.59 17.67 -23.26
C ALA A 404 -27.53 16.60 -24.36
N SER A 405 -26.82 15.51 -24.07
CA SER A 405 -26.62 14.37 -24.98
C SER A 405 -26.37 13.09 -24.21
N ASP A 406 -26.44 11.96 -24.90
CA ASP A 406 -26.10 10.64 -24.35
C ASP A 406 -24.93 10.04 -25.10
N HIS A 407 -24.00 9.47 -24.32
CA HIS A 407 -22.93 8.64 -24.84
C HIS A 407 -23.10 7.20 -24.39
N HIS A 408 -22.87 6.27 -25.30
CA HIS A 408 -23.04 4.85 -25.02
C HIS A 408 -21.69 4.13 -25.02
N LEU A 409 -21.54 3.16 -24.10
CA LEU A 409 -20.40 2.29 -24.03
C LEU A 409 -20.87 0.86 -23.82
N ARG A 410 -20.48 -0.03 -24.74
CA ARG A 410 -20.56 -1.48 -24.51
C ARG A 410 -19.37 -1.86 -23.64
N MET A 411 -19.62 -2.50 -22.51
CA MET A 411 -18.56 -3.00 -21.62
C MET A 411 -17.66 -4.01 -22.37
N VAL A 412 -16.37 -3.86 -22.20
CA VAL A 412 -15.33 -4.85 -22.52
C VAL A 412 -14.74 -5.28 -21.19
N ALA A 413 -14.87 -6.56 -20.85
CA ALA A 413 -14.55 -7.03 -19.50
C ALA A 413 -13.06 -6.94 -19.18
N SER A 414 -12.18 -7.00 -20.19
CA SER A 414 -10.72 -6.80 -20.05
C SER A 414 -10.29 -5.33 -20.02
N THR A 415 -11.23 -4.37 -20.02
CA THR A 415 -10.89 -2.94 -19.83
C THR A 415 -10.06 -2.76 -18.57
N GLY A 416 -8.96 -2.01 -18.67
CA GLY A 416 -8.02 -1.78 -17.55
C GLY A 416 -6.76 -2.64 -17.61
N VAL A 417 -6.74 -3.69 -18.40
CA VAL A 417 -5.51 -4.44 -18.68
C VAL A 417 -4.50 -3.49 -19.34
N GLY A 418 -3.26 -3.44 -18.83
CA GLY A 418 -2.28 -2.45 -19.24
C GLY A 418 -2.40 -1.08 -18.56
N ALA A 419 -3.43 -0.84 -17.74
CA ALA A 419 -3.52 0.40 -16.95
C ALA A 419 -2.72 0.34 -15.62
N GLY A 420 -2.10 -0.77 -15.32
CA GLY A 420 -1.45 -1.06 -14.03
C GLY A 420 -2.38 -1.80 -13.07
N LEU A 421 -1.88 -2.12 -11.89
CA LEU A 421 -2.65 -2.83 -10.87
C LEU A 421 -3.41 -1.87 -9.98
N GLY A 422 -4.50 -1.38 -10.46
CA GLY A 422 -5.30 -0.45 -9.68
C GLY A 422 -4.53 0.82 -9.35
N TRP A 423 -4.55 1.25 -8.10
CA TRP A 423 -4.09 2.57 -7.67
C TRP A 423 -2.79 2.53 -6.84
N ILE A 424 -2.11 1.41 -6.77
CA ILE A 424 -1.02 1.13 -5.82
C ILE A 424 0.36 1.52 -6.36
N ASP A 425 0.58 1.38 -7.68
CA ASP A 425 1.90 1.58 -8.29
C ASP A 425 1.96 2.84 -9.15
N VAL A 426 3.17 3.23 -9.55
CA VAL A 426 3.33 4.12 -10.69
C VAL A 426 2.78 3.39 -11.93
N ALA A 427 1.60 3.82 -12.38
CA ALA A 427 0.91 3.18 -13.49
C ALA A 427 1.65 3.43 -14.82
N PRO A 428 1.54 2.51 -15.80
CA PRO A 428 2.03 2.74 -17.16
C PRO A 428 1.19 3.78 -17.90
N ASP A 429 1.56 4.09 -19.15
CA ASP A 429 0.82 5.02 -20.02
C ASP A 429 -0.64 4.56 -20.16
N GLN A 430 -1.57 5.45 -19.89
CA GLN A 430 -2.99 5.13 -19.81
C GLN A 430 -3.69 5.02 -21.16
N ARG A 431 -3.04 5.36 -22.27
CA ARG A 431 -3.67 5.33 -23.62
C ARG A 431 -4.23 3.96 -23.99
N GLU A 432 -3.50 2.88 -23.67
CA GLU A 432 -3.98 1.52 -23.91
C GLU A 432 -5.18 1.20 -23.01
N GLY A 433 -5.09 1.44 -21.72
CA GLY A 433 -6.17 1.18 -20.76
C GLY A 433 -7.42 2.04 -20.97
N ASP A 434 -7.32 3.19 -21.67
CA ASP A 434 -8.43 4.07 -22.01
C ASP A 434 -9.10 3.71 -23.35
N SER A 435 -8.53 2.84 -24.16
CA SER A 435 -9.00 2.53 -25.52
C SER A 435 -10.41 1.94 -25.56
N THR A 436 -10.86 1.36 -24.46
CA THR A 436 -12.20 0.74 -24.30
C THR A 436 -13.07 1.50 -23.29
N ALA A 437 -12.82 2.81 -23.09
CA ALA A 437 -13.55 3.68 -22.17
C ALA A 437 -14.14 4.91 -22.89
N LEU A 438 -15.08 5.58 -22.23
CA LEU A 438 -15.52 6.93 -22.62
C LEU A 438 -14.51 7.95 -22.12
N VAL A 439 -13.80 8.62 -23.03
CA VAL A 439 -12.76 9.59 -22.71
C VAL A 439 -13.23 11.02 -22.93
N TYR A 440 -12.90 11.92 -22.00
CA TYR A 440 -13.18 13.36 -22.05
C TYR A 440 -11.93 14.14 -21.70
N GLU A 441 -11.59 15.18 -22.51
CA GLU A 441 -10.38 15.97 -22.32
C GLU A 441 -10.68 17.46 -22.26
N SER A 442 -9.92 18.17 -21.42
CA SER A 442 -9.90 19.64 -21.47
C SER A 442 -9.12 20.15 -22.69
N PRO A 443 -9.32 21.39 -23.12
CA PRO A 443 -8.32 22.08 -23.90
C PRO A 443 -6.96 22.11 -23.18
N PRO A 444 -5.85 22.36 -23.89
CA PRO A 444 -4.56 22.60 -23.25
C PRO A 444 -4.67 23.73 -22.21
N LEU A 445 -4.17 23.48 -21.02
CA LEU A 445 -4.20 24.45 -19.94
C LEU A 445 -3.33 25.67 -20.29
N SER A 446 -3.84 26.86 -20.04
CA SER A 446 -3.09 28.11 -20.24
C SER A 446 -2.17 28.46 -19.06
N SER A 447 -2.45 27.90 -17.91
CA SER A 447 -1.70 28.10 -16.66
C SER A 447 -1.65 26.81 -15.85
N GLU A 448 -0.73 26.77 -14.89
CA GLU A 448 -0.63 25.69 -13.93
C GLU A 448 -1.93 25.54 -13.11
N LEU A 449 -2.38 24.29 -12.90
CA LEU A 449 -3.50 23.94 -12.03
C LEU A 449 -3.03 22.93 -10.99
N GLN A 450 -3.14 23.28 -9.72
CA GLN A 450 -2.78 22.40 -8.61
C GLN A 450 -4.01 21.82 -7.94
N ILE A 451 -4.01 20.50 -7.67
CA ILE A 451 -5.08 19.82 -6.93
C ILE A 451 -4.52 19.12 -5.69
N LEU A 452 -5.32 19.11 -4.61
CA LEU A 452 -5.00 18.40 -3.37
C LEU A 452 -6.30 17.95 -2.69
N GLY A 453 -6.48 16.65 -2.54
CA GLY A 453 -7.68 16.03 -1.96
C GLY A 453 -8.29 14.99 -2.88
N ALA A 454 -9.54 14.62 -2.65
CA ALA A 454 -10.27 13.60 -3.40
C ALA A 454 -11.16 14.24 -4.49
N PRO A 455 -10.86 14.06 -5.81
CA PRO A 455 -11.77 14.47 -6.87
C PRO A 455 -13.07 13.65 -6.84
N VAL A 456 -14.16 14.24 -7.35
CA VAL A 456 -15.46 13.56 -7.44
C VAL A 456 -16.00 13.66 -8.87
N ALA A 457 -16.32 12.50 -9.47
CA ALA A 457 -17.07 12.44 -10.72
C ALA A 457 -18.54 12.13 -10.42
N SER A 458 -19.42 13.12 -10.61
CA SER A 458 -20.86 12.94 -10.49
C SER A 458 -21.41 12.56 -11.86
N LEU A 459 -21.77 11.28 -12.03
CA LEU A 459 -22.22 10.70 -13.27
C LEU A 459 -23.75 10.60 -13.29
N LEU A 460 -24.39 11.04 -14.39
CA LEU A 460 -25.79 10.72 -14.67
C LEU A 460 -25.81 9.53 -15.62
N SER A 461 -26.05 8.32 -15.11
CA SER A 461 -25.86 7.10 -15.89
C SER A 461 -26.97 6.08 -15.73
N SER A 462 -27.16 5.25 -16.74
CA SER A 462 -28.00 4.05 -16.71
C SER A 462 -27.29 2.90 -17.41
N VAL A 463 -27.74 1.69 -17.10
CA VAL A 463 -27.35 0.44 -17.77
C VAL A 463 -28.58 -0.39 -18.12
N ASP A 464 -28.42 -1.34 -19.03
CA ASP A 464 -29.46 -2.25 -19.48
C ASP A 464 -29.58 -3.54 -18.63
N VAL A 465 -28.93 -3.56 -17.47
CA VAL A 465 -28.87 -4.69 -16.52
C VAL A 465 -29.18 -4.23 -15.09
N ASP A 466 -29.32 -5.18 -14.18
CA ASP A 466 -29.65 -4.95 -12.76
C ASP A 466 -28.42 -4.77 -11.84
N HIS A 467 -27.21 -4.99 -12.38
CA HIS A 467 -25.94 -4.79 -11.65
C HIS A 467 -24.84 -4.33 -12.60
N ALA A 468 -24.11 -3.30 -12.20
CA ALA A 468 -22.96 -2.77 -12.93
C ALA A 468 -22.01 -2.01 -12.00
N ASN A 469 -20.74 -1.98 -12.39
CA ASN A 469 -19.69 -1.17 -11.76
C ASN A 469 -19.36 0.03 -12.65
N TRP A 470 -18.98 1.15 -12.05
CA TRP A 470 -18.42 2.33 -12.72
C TRP A 470 -17.02 2.59 -12.20
N PHE A 471 -16.12 2.88 -13.14
CA PHE A 471 -14.75 3.28 -12.83
C PHE A 471 -14.44 4.59 -13.53
N VAL A 472 -13.80 5.51 -12.82
CA VAL A 472 -13.33 6.78 -13.36
C VAL A 472 -11.85 6.91 -13.07
N LYS A 473 -11.05 7.18 -14.10
CA LYS A 473 -9.63 7.55 -13.97
C LYS A 473 -9.46 9.01 -14.35
N LEU A 474 -8.67 9.73 -13.54
CA LEU A 474 -8.18 11.07 -13.81
C LEU A 474 -6.74 10.98 -14.26
N SER A 475 -6.42 11.54 -15.42
CA SER A 475 -5.07 11.50 -16.00
C SER A 475 -4.62 12.88 -16.48
N ASP A 476 -3.30 13.04 -16.53
CA ASP A 476 -2.60 14.18 -17.13
C ASP A 476 -2.11 13.78 -18.53
N VAL A 477 -2.51 14.53 -19.55
CA VAL A 477 -2.07 14.31 -20.93
C VAL A 477 -1.04 15.37 -21.29
N ALA A 478 0.21 14.96 -21.48
CA ALA A 478 1.30 15.80 -21.91
C ALA A 478 1.13 16.25 -23.38
N PRO A 479 1.84 17.30 -23.83
CA PRO A 479 1.72 17.79 -25.21
C PRO A 479 2.07 16.75 -26.29
N ASP A 480 2.90 15.75 -25.97
CA ASP A 480 3.25 14.63 -26.87
C ASP A 480 2.21 13.50 -26.87
N GLY A 481 1.13 13.62 -26.08
CA GLY A 481 0.07 12.64 -25.92
C GLY A 481 0.33 11.57 -24.86
N THR A 482 1.49 11.55 -24.22
CA THR A 482 1.78 10.68 -23.07
C THR A 482 0.74 10.93 -21.96
N THR A 483 0.14 9.87 -21.45
CA THR A 483 -0.98 9.95 -20.51
C THR A 483 -0.62 9.32 -19.17
N THR A 484 -0.45 10.15 -18.15
CA THR A 484 -0.06 9.74 -16.80
C THR A 484 -1.27 9.66 -15.87
N LEU A 485 -1.46 8.53 -15.20
CA LEU A 485 -2.51 8.39 -14.19
C LEU A 485 -2.24 9.31 -13.01
N VAL A 486 -3.21 10.15 -12.66
CA VAL A 486 -3.18 11.00 -11.47
C VAL A 486 -3.84 10.28 -10.29
N THR A 487 -5.05 9.79 -10.50
CA THR A 487 -5.82 8.99 -9.55
C THR A 487 -7.00 8.34 -10.24
N GLY A 488 -7.73 7.51 -9.50
CA GLY A 488 -8.96 6.92 -9.99
C GLY A 488 -9.83 6.42 -8.85
N GLY A 489 -11.00 5.94 -9.18
CA GLY A 489 -11.97 5.39 -8.23
C GLY A 489 -13.02 4.56 -8.92
N GLY A 490 -13.77 3.80 -8.14
CA GLY A 490 -14.86 2.97 -8.61
C GLY A 490 -16.13 3.17 -7.78
N LEU A 491 -17.20 2.59 -8.26
CA LEU A 491 -18.48 2.48 -7.55
C LEU A 491 -19.21 1.23 -8.02
N ASN A 492 -19.54 0.35 -7.11
CA ASN A 492 -20.55 -0.67 -7.34
C ASN A 492 -21.92 0.01 -7.36
N GLY A 493 -22.62 -0.03 -8.48
CA GLY A 493 -23.92 0.65 -8.63
C GLY A 493 -25.00 0.18 -7.68
N ALA A 494 -24.94 -1.06 -7.22
CA ALA A 494 -25.84 -1.54 -6.17
C ALA A 494 -25.56 -0.86 -4.81
N HIS A 495 -24.32 -0.46 -4.57
CA HIS A 495 -23.89 0.21 -3.35
C HIS A 495 -24.04 1.74 -3.38
N ARG A 496 -24.62 2.32 -4.42
CA ARG A 496 -24.78 3.77 -4.64
C ARG A 496 -25.38 4.55 -3.46
N ARG A 497 -26.17 3.89 -2.62
CA ARG A 497 -26.80 4.48 -1.42
C ARG A 497 -26.25 3.89 -0.13
N SER A 498 -26.00 2.59 -0.12
CA SER A 498 -25.56 1.86 1.06
C SER A 498 -24.77 0.62 0.67
N SER A 499 -23.60 0.43 1.30
CA SER A 499 -22.84 -0.83 1.22
C SER A 499 -23.32 -1.86 2.24
N VAL A 500 -24.12 -1.45 3.23
CA VAL A 500 -24.75 -2.35 4.23
C VAL A 500 -25.99 -3.02 3.63
N GLU A 501 -26.79 -2.21 2.95
CA GLU A 501 -28.05 -2.64 2.29
C GLU A 501 -27.99 -2.25 0.81
N PRO A 502 -27.23 -2.98 -0.01
CA PRO A 502 -27.16 -2.70 -1.44
C PRO A 502 -28.48 -3.01 -2.13
N GLU A 503 -28.81 -2.23 -3.17
CA GLU A 503 -30.04 -2.34 -3.94
C GLU A 503 -29.74 -2.54 -5.43
N ALA A 504 -30.40 -3.53 -6.06
CA ALA A 504 -30.31 -3.74 -7.51
C ALA A 504 -30.60 -2.45 -8.30
N LEU A 505 -30.00 -2.35 -9.46
CA LEU A 505 -30.36 -1.34 -10.45
C LEU A 505 -31.65 -1.76 -11.18
N VAL A 506 -32.39 -0.78 -11.68
CA VAL A 506 -33.49 -1.01 -12.62
C VAL A 506 -32.98 -0.67 -14.01
N ALA A 507 -32.97 -1.65 -14.91
CA ALA A 507 -32.51 -1.49 -16.28
C ALA A 507 -33.12 -0.25 -16.97
N GLY A 508 -32.28 0.54 -17.62
CA GLY A 508 -32.68 1.78 -18.30
C GLY A 508 -32.95 2.98 -17.37
N THR A 509 -33.01 2.80 -16.06
CA THR A 509 -33.23 3.91 -15.12
C THR A 509 -31.94 4.70 -14.94
N ARG A 510 -32.02 6.02 -15.08
CA ARG A 510 -30.90 6.93 -14.82
C ARG A 510 -30.73 7.20 -13.32
N TYR A 511 -29.51 7.04 -12.87
CA TYR A 511 -29.12 7.32 -11.50
C TYR A 511 -28.05 8.42 -11.45
N PRO A 512 -28.14 9.35 -10.49
CA PRO A 512 -26.99 10.15 -10.10
C PRO A 512 -26.03 9.27 -9.30
N LEU A 513 -24.78 9.17 -9.74
CA LEU A 513 -23.75 8.30 -9.18
C LEU A 513 -22.51 9.13 -8.87
N ASP A 514 -22.17 9.27 -7.61
CA ASP A 514 -20.95 9.95 -7.18
C ASP A 514 -19.80 8.94 -7.06
N VAL A 515 -18.90 8.96 -8.03
CA VAL A 515 -17.66 8.18 -7.98
C VAL A 515 -16.59 9.04 -7.33
N LYS A 516 -16.29 8.76 -6.06
CA LYS A 516 -15.18 9.39 -5.33
C LYS A 516 -13.88 8.77 -5.78
N LEU A 517 -12.96 9.58 -6.29
CA LEU A 517 -11.63 9.13 -6.63
C LEU A 517 -10.77 9.13 -5.36
N LEU A 518 -9.75 8.28 -5.34
CA LEU A 518 -8.79 8.27 -4.24
C LEU A 518 -8.11 9.63 -4.11
N ALA A 519 -7.85 10.06 -2.89
CA ALA A 519 -7.18 11.32 -2.60
C ALA A 519 -5.82 11.38 -3.30
N THR A 520 -5.43 12.57 -3.75
CA THR A 520 -4.25 12.79 -4.57
C THR A 520 -3.71 14.20 -4.41
N SER A 521 -2.47 14.41 -4.86
CA SER A 521 -1.89 15.70 -5.15
C SER A 521 -1.40 15.71 -6.59
N TRP A 522 -1.58 16.79 -7.33
CA TRP A 522 -1.04 16.91 -8.68
C TRP A 522 -0.92 18.36 -9.11
N ILE A 523 0.09 18.64 -9.93
CA ILE A 523 0.35 19.95 -10.52
C ILE A 523 0.31 19.80 -12.04
N PHE A 524 -0.87 20.02 -12.65
CA PHE A 524 -0.99 20.06 -14.11
C PHE A 524 -0.22 21.26 -14.66
N GLN A 525 0.57 21.04 -15.72
CA GLN A 525 1.42 22.08 -16.32
C GLN A 525 0.69 22.83 -17.46
N PRO A 526 1.10 24.08 -17.79
CA PRO A 526 0.65 24.75 -19.00
C PRO A 526 0.92 23.87 -20.24
N GLY A 527 -0.04 23.83 -21.17
CA GLY A 527 0.02 22.99 -22.37
C GLY A 527 -0.45 21.53 -22.16
N HIS A 528 -0.50 21.03 -20.93
CA HIS A 528 -1.09 19.74 -20.61
C HIS A 528 -2.61 19.79 -20.61
N ARG A 529 -3.26 18.64 -20.65
CA ARG A 529 -4.73 18.51 -20.61
C ARG A 529 -5.15 17.63 -19.46
N ILE A 530 -6.29 17.94 -18.88
CA ILE A 530 -6.97 17.09 -17.92
C ILE A 530 -7.79 16.08 -18.70
N ARG A 531 -7.64 14.79 -18.41
CA ARG A 531 -8.44 13.72 -19.00
C ARG A 531 -9.16 12.95 -17.90
N ILE A 532 -10.43 12.62 -18.14
CA ILE A 532 -11.07 11.50 -17.43
C ILE A 532 -11.48 10.41 -18.42
N SER A 533 -11.44 9.17 -17.96
CA SER A 533 -12.00 8.02 -18.64
C SER A 533 -13.05 7.35 -17.76
N VAL A 534 -14.19 6.98 -18.34
CA VAL A 534 -15.30 6.31 -17.65
C VAL A 534 -15.52 4.96 -18.27
N SER A 535 -15.53 3.89 -17.45
CA SER A 535 -15.72 2.51 -17.91
C SER A 535 -16.56 1.70 -16.91
N ASN A 536 -16.93 0.46 -17.30
CA ASN A 536 -17.65 -0.48 -16.44
C ASN A 536 -16.81 -1.68 -16.00
N ALA A 537 -15.52 -1.70 -16.35
CA ALA A 537 -14.55 -2.68 -15.89
C ALA A 537 -13.20 -2.00 -15.62
N LEU A 538 -12.43 -2.59 -14.73
CA LEU A 538 -11.03 -2.26 -14.47
C LEU A 538 -10.29 -3.56 -14.06
N PHE A 539 -10.12 -4.43 -15.05
CA PHE A 539 -9.51 -5.74 -14.88
C PHE A 539 -7.96 -5.64 -14.97
N PRO A 540 -7.18 -6.40 -14.19
CA PRO A 540 -7.58 -7.39 -13.18
C PRO A 540 -7.78 -6.80 -11.77
N ALA A 541 -7.66 -5.48 -11.57
CA ALA A 541 -7.73 -4.85 -10.26
C ALA A 541 -9.07 -5.11 -9.54
N TYR A 542 -10.16 -5.23 -10.30
CA TYR A 542 -11.48 -5.48 -9.75
C TYR A 542 -12.18 -6.61 -10.49
N TRP A 543 -12.97 -7.40 -9.74
CA TRP A 543 -13.78 -8.46 -10.33
C TRP A 543 -14.85 -7.88 -11.25
N PRO A 544 -15.05 -8.42 -12.46
CA PRO A 544 -16.01 -7.87 -13.42
C PRO A 544 -17.44 -8.13 -13.00
N SER A 545 -18.35 -7.23 -13.41
CA SER A 545 -19.80 -7.43 -13.28
C SER A 545 -20.24 -8.72 -13.97
N ALA A 546 -21.27 -9.38 -13.43
CA ALA A 546 -21.68 -10.71 -13.89
C ALA A 546 -22.29 -10.75 -15.29
N LYS A 547 -22.76 -9.62 -15.81
CA LYS A 547 -23.53 -9.56 -17.09
C LYS A 547 -22.86 -8.63 -18.08
N PRO A 548 -22.83 -8.98 -19.37
CA PRO A 548 -22.53 -8.01 -20.42
C PRO A 548 -23.54 -6.87 -20.37
N LEU A 549 -23.08 -5.66 -20.60
CA LEU A 549 -23.93 -4.47 -20.46
C LEU A 549 -23.60 -3.37 -21.46
N VAL A 550 -24.55 -2.47 -21.65
CA VAL A 550 -24.39 -1.19 -22.33
C VAL A 550 -24.69 -0.07 -21.33
N MET A 551 -23.68 0.76 -21.08
CA MET A 551 -23.82 1.97 -20.29
C MET A 551 -24.31 3.12 -21.18
N THR A 552 -25.26 3.91 -20.67
CA THR A 552 -25.62 5.22 -21.20
C THR A 552 -25.18 6.28 -20.20
N LEU A 553 -24.34 7.22 -20.63
CA LEU A 553 -23.81 8.33 -19.82
C LEU A 553 -24.43 9.64 -20.37
N GLY A 554 -25.21 10.32 -19.54
CA GLY A 554 -25.77 11.65 -19.83
C GLY A 554 -24.70 12.72 -19.66
N VAL A 555 -24.52 13.56 -20.66
CA VAL A 555 -23.53 14.64 -20.69
C VAL A 555 -24.14 15.98 -21.05
N GLY A 556 -23.42 17.09 -20.91
CA GLY A 556 -23.90 18.42 -21.19
C GLY A 556 -24.78 18.99 -20.07
N GLN A 557 -25.76 19.80 -20.41
CA GLN A 557 -26.64 20.47 -19.44
C GLN A 557 -27.45 19.44 -18.62
N GLY A 558 -27.26 19.47 -17.27
CA GLY A 558 -27.89 18.52 -16.36
C GLY A 558 -27.27 17.11 -16.40
N GLY A 559 -26.15 16.93 -17.12
CA GLY A 559 -25.45 15.68 -17.26
C GLY A 559 -24.28 15.54 -16.25
N SER A 560 -23.32 14.68 -16.60
CA SER A 560 -22.19 14.28 -15.75
C SER A 560 -21.15 15.39 -15.61
N THR A 561 -20.51 15.43 -14.44
CA THR A 561 -19.51 16.46 -14.08
C THR A 561 -18.31 15.86 -13.37
N LEU A 562 -17.20 16.61 -13.33
CA LEU A 562 -16.00 16.36 -12.54
C LEU A 562 -15.73 17.56 -11.64
N ALA A 563 -15.67 17.37 -10.34
CA ALA A 563 -15.23 18.35 -9.38
C ALA A 563 -13.77 18.07 -8.96
N LEU A 564 -12.89 19.05 -9.14
CA LEU A 564 -11.47 18.98 -8.75
C LEU A 564 -11.20 19.85 -7.51
N PRO A 565 -10.54 19.32 -6.47
CA PRO A 565 -10.14 20.09 -5.28
C PRO A 565 -8.90 20.93 -5.59
N VAL A 566 -9.09 22.14 -6.11
CA VAL A 566 -8.02 23.03 -6.54
C VAL A 566 -7.44 23.81 -5.37
N ILE A 567 -6.12 23.91 -5.31
CA ILE A 567 -5.39 24.68 -4.32
C ILE A 567 -4.48 25.71 -5.05
N PRO A 568 -4.37 26.96 -4.56
CA PRO A 568 -3.52 27.95 -5.22
C PRO A 568 -2.03 27.55 -5.15
N PRO A 569 -1.21 27.95 -6.13
CA PRO A 569 0.23 27.74 -6.11
C PRO A 569 0.89 28.35 -4.87
N GLN A 570 1.99 27.75 -4.44
CA GLN A 570 2.85 28.29 -3.37
C GLN A 570 4.10 28.97 -3.98
N SER A 571 4.79 29.79 -3.17
CA SER A 571 6.07 30.35 -3.59
C SER A 571 7.19 29.31 -3.53
N PRO A 572 8.25 29.41 -4.36
CA PRO A 572 9.41 28.53 -4.28
C PRO A 572 10.08 28.53 -2.89
N GLU A 573 10.11 29.67 -2.20
CA GLU A 573 10.65 29.79 -0.84
C GLU A 573 9.81 28.96 0.15
N SER A 574 8.49 28.96 0.02
CA SER A 574 7.59 28.14 0.86
C SER A 574 7.81 26.64 0.61
N ALA A 575 8.00 26.26 -0.66
CA ALA A 575 8.30 24.86 -1.03
C ALA A 575 9.63 24.39 -0.44
N GLU A 576 10.66 25.22 -0.46
CA GLU A 576 11.98 24.90 0.10
C GLU A 576 11.93 24.77 1.62
N LYS A 577 11.21 25.67 2.29
CA LYS A 577 10.98 25.56 3.75
C LYS A 577 10.23 24.28 4.10
N ALA A 578 9.23 23.91 3.30
CA ALA A 578 8.46 22.69 3.51
C ALA A 578 9.31 21.42 3.33
N ALA A 579 10.17 21.38 2.32
CA ALA A 579 11.12 20.30 2.08
C ALA A 579 12.11 20.15 3.25
N THR A 580 12.71 21.25 3.68
CA THR A 580 13.63 21.29 4.83
C THR A 580 12.95 20.80 6.11
N ALA A 581 11.68 21.18 6.33
CA ALA A 581 10.94 20.81 7.55
C ALA A 581 10.69 19.31 7.69
N VAL A 582 10.76 18.54 6.61
CA VAL A 582 10.62 17.07 6.62
C VAL A 582 11.96 16.35 6.33
N GLY A 583 13.09 17.09 6.30
CA GLY A 583 14.40 16.51 5.97
C GLY A 583 14.45 15.91 4.57
N SER A 584 13.81 16.57 3.59
CA SER A 584 13.68 16.12 2.20
C SER A 584 14.10 17.22 1.21
N ARG A 585 13.84 17.01 -0.07
CA ARG A 585 14.11 17.96 -1.16
C ARG A 585 12.96 18.02 -2.15
N ASN A 586 12.86 19.13 -2.86
CA ASN A 586 12.04 19.25 -4.04
C ASN A 586 12.78 18.66 -5.25
N LEU A 587 12.06 18.15 -6.23
CA LEU A 587 12.64 17.52 -7.42
C LEU A 587 12.03 18.13 -8.69
N THR A 588 12.89 18.60 -9.58
CA THR A 588 12.47 18.96 -10.93
C THR A 588 12.19 17.71 -11.78
N VAL A 589 11.49 17.88 -12.90
CA VAL A 589 11.27 16.78 -13.86
C VAL A 589 12.60 16.25 -14.37
N ALA A 590 13.57 17.15 -14.66
CA ALA A 590 14.90 16.78 -15.14
C ALA A 590 15.68 15.94 -14.11
N ASP A 591 15.64 16.31 -12.82
CA ASP A 591 16.32 15.57 -11.77
C ASP A 591 15.71 14.16 -11.59
N ALA A 592 14.38 14.05 -11.65
CA ALA A 592 13.68 12.80 -11.55
C ALA A 592 13.92 11.87 -12.76
N GLU A 593 14.09 12.44 -13.96
CA GLU A 593 14.45 11.68 -15.17
C GLU A 593 15.92 11.26 -15.16
N ALA A 594 16.81 12.11 -14.69
CA ALA A 594 18.24 11.80 -14.54
C ALA A 594 18.51 10.68 -13.53
N ALA A 595 17.66 10.51 -12.52
CA ALA A 595 17.77 9.44 -11.54
C ALA A 595 17.51 8.04 -12.12
N GLY A 596 16.91 7.96 -13.32
CA GLY A 596 16.66 6.72 -14.04
C GLY A 596 15.59 5.83 -13.38
N ASN A 597 15.61 4.56 -13.80
CA ASN A 597 14.75 3.54 -13.24
C ASN A 597 15.44 2.87 -12.05
N GLY A 598 14.76 2.81 -10.92
CA GLY A 598 15.17 2.03 -9.76
C GLY A 598 14.33 0.77 -9.64
N HIS A 599 14.88 -0.25 -9.00
CA HIS A 599 14.06 -1.30 -8.43
C HIS A 599 13.81 -0.91 -6.97
N ALA A 600 12.56 -0.93 -6.54
CA ALA A 600 12.28 -0.93 -5.12
C ALA A 600 12.88 -2.21 -4.55
N GLU A 601 14.01 -2.12 -3.86
CA GLU A 601 14.43 -3.14 -2.91
C GLU A 601 13.50 -3.06 -1.70
N THR A 602 12.22 -3.32 -1.94
CA THR A 602 11.29 -3.52 -0.84
C THR A 602 11.40 -4.98 -0.42
N THR A 603 11.38 -5.23 0.85
CA THR A 603 11.29 -6.57 1.44
C THR A 603 10.09 -7.36 0.94
N TRP A 604 9.19 -6.72 0.18
CA TRP A 604 7.91 -7.25 -0.27
C TRP A 604 7.87 -7.56 -1.78
N ASN A 605 8.75 -6.98 -2.61
CA ASN A 605 8.65 -7.07 -4.06
C ASN A 605 10.02 -7.29 -4.69
N GLY A 606 10.37 -8.53 -4.93
CA GLY A 606 11.33 -8.87 -5.98
C GLY A 606 10.83 -8.40 -7.36
N PRO A 607 11.62 -8.52 -8.43
CA PRO A 607 11.22 -8.08 -9.76
C PRO A 607 9.92 -8.79 -10.18
N VAL A 608 8.86 -8.02 -10.34
CA VAL A 608 7.55 -8.51 -10.80
C VAL A 608 7.66 -8.84 -12.30
N ARG A 609 7.39 -10.09 -12.64
CA ARG A 609 7.23 -10.51 -14.04
C ARG A 609 5.74 -10.46 -14.35
N SER A 610 5.35 -9.61 -15.29
CA SER A 610 3.97 -9.51 -15.74
C SER A 610 3.85 -9.88 -17.21
N GLN A 611 2.84 -10.66 -17.57
CA GLN A 611 2.53 -11.05 -18.93
C GLN A 611 1.04 -10.90 -19.20
N ILE A 612 0.70 -10.34 -20.35
CA ILE A 612 -0.68 -10.21 -20.84
C ILE A 612 -0.80 -11.08 -22.08
N LEU A 613 -1.72 -12.03 -22.07
CA LEU A 613 -2.05 -12.88 -23.21
C LEU A 613 -3.49 -12.60 -23.65
N ARG A 614 -3.67 -12.29 -24.94
CA ARG A 614 -4.99 -12.11 -25.56
C ARG A 614 -5.22 -13.24 -26.55
N ASP A 615 -6.32 -13.96 -26.39
CA ASP A 615 -6.81 -14.98 -27.33
C ASP A 615 -8.02 -14.41 -28.09
N ASP A 616 -7.78 -13.91 -29.29
CA ASP A 616 -8.82 -13.26 -30.10
C ASP A 616 -9.91 -14.23 -30.55
N LEU A 617 -9.59 -15.54 -30.71
CA LEU A 617 -10.56 -16.57 -31.10
C LEU A 617 -11.55 -16.87 -29.97
N ARG A 618 -11.06 -16.91 -28.73
CA ARG A 618 -11.85 -17.13 -27.53
C ARG A 618 -12.33 -15.84 -26.88
N ARG A 619 -11.84 -14.70 -27.35
CA ARG A 619 -12.08 -13.37 -26.78
C ARG A 619 -11.76 -13.33 -25.27
N THR A 620 -10.68 -14.00 -24.89
CA THR A 620 -10.21 -14.05 -23.51
C THR A 620 -8.93 -13.28 -23.34
N THR A 621 -8.81 -12.61 -22.19
CA THR A 621 -7.59 -11.94 -21.77
C THR A 621 -7.11 -12.56 -20.47
N THR A 622 -5.85 -12.98 -20.43
CA THR A 622 -5.17 -13.52 -19.24
C THR A 622 -4.03 -12.58 -18.84
N VAL A 623 -3.99 -12.23 -17.57
CA VAL A 623 -2.89 -11.47 -16.97
C VAL A 623 -2.21 -12.34 -15.93
N SER A 624 -0.93 -12.64 -16.14
CA SER A 624 -0.12 -13.42 -15.21
C SER A 624 0.94 -12.54 -14.57
N ARG A 625 1.15 -12.70 -13.27
CA ARG A 625 2.20 -12.03 -12.50
C ARG A 625 2.91 -13.05 -11.62
N GLY A 626 4.20 -12.87 -11.47
CA GLY A 626 5.00 -13.66 -10.53
C GLY A 626 6.06 -12.78 -9.90
N PHE A 627 6.35 -13.01 -8.63
CA PHE A 627 7.40 -12.33 -7.89
C PHE A 627 7.99 -13.27 -6.84
N GLN A 628 9.22 -12.98 -6.44
CA GLN A 628 9.85 -13.61 -5.30
C GLN A 628 9.76 -12.64 -4.13
N TRP A 629 9.24 -13.12 -3.01
CA TRP A 629 9.36 -12.40 -1.75
C TRP A 629 10.83 -12.46 -1.32
N ALA A 630 11.35 -11.34 -0.86
CA ALA A 630 12.73 -11.24 -0.41
C ALA A 630 12.90 -11.98 0.93
N SER A 631 12.96 -13.30 0.86
CA SER A 631 13.36 -14.18 1.95
C SER A 631 14.68 -14.86 1.56
N PRO A 632 15.60 -15.08 2.51
CA PRO A 632 16.85 -15.83 2.25
C PRO A 632 16.61 -17.25 1.74
N GLU A 633 15.39 -17.79 1.88
CA GLU A 633 15.07 -19.20 1.68
C GLU A 633 14.22 -19.46 0.43
N GLY A 634 13.84 -18.41 -0.31
CA GLY A 634 13.12 -18.50 -1.59
C GLY A 634 11.60 -18.71 -1.40
N GLU A 635 10.87 -17.63 -1.56
CA GLU A 635 9.42 -17.61 -1.58
C GLU A 635 8.97 -17.19 -2.98
N ASP A 636 8.17 -18.05 -3.62
CA ASP A 636 7.62 -17.79 -4.95
C ASP A 636 6.10 -17.59 -4.84
N VAL A 637 5.62 -16.46 -5.35
CA VAL A 637 4.19 -16.19 -5.50
C VAL A 637 3.89 -15.93 -6.96
N SER A 638 2.82 -16.54 -7.47
CA SER A 638 2.29 -16.26 -8.79
C SER A 638 0.78 -16.15 -8.78
N VAL A 639 0.26 -15.21 -9.56
CA VAL A 639 -1.18 -15.03 -9.76
C VAL A 639 -1.49 -14.97 -11.25
N GLU A 640 -2.63 -15.54 -11.61
CA GLU A 640 -3.16 -15.52 -12.95
C GLU A 640 -4.64 -15.12 -12.92
N PHE A 641 -4.98 -14.12 -13.70
CA PHE A 641 -6.35 -13.63 -13.86
C PHE A 641 -6.79 -13.87 -15.29
N THR A 642 -7.99 -14.38 -15.50
CA THR A 642 -8.55 -14.57 -16.84
C THR A 642 -9.98 -14.05 -16.88
N VAL A 643 -10.35 -13.37 -17.98
CA VAL A 643 -11.70 -12.90 -18.23
C VAL A 643 -12.06 -13.11 -19.71
N ALA A 644 -13.34 -13.36 -20.00
CA ALA A 644 -13.89 -13.36 -21.34
C ALA A 644 -14.64 -12.04 -21.61
N ASP A 645 -14.30 -11.35 -22.71
CA ASP A 645 -14.81 -10.02 -23.00
C ASP A 645 -16.32 -9.98 -23.30
N ASP A 646 -16.88 -11.08 -23.80
CA ASP A 646 -18.29 -11.23 -24.15
C ASP A 646 -19.09 -12.00 -23.07
N ASP A 647 -18.41 -12.61 -22.10
CA ASP A 647 -19.04 -13.30 -20.97
C ASP A 647 -18.29 -12.98 -19.66
N PRO A 648 -18.45 -11.76 -19.12
CA PRO A 648 -17.75 -11.32 -17.92
C PRO A 648 -18.06 -12.15 -16.68
N ALA A 649 -19.14 -12.93 -16.69
CA ALA A 649 -19.42 -13.89 -15.63
C ALA A 649 -18.31 -14.93 -15.50
N LYS A 650 -17.67 -15.32 -16.62
CA LYS A 650 -16.58 -16.28 -16.67
C LYS A 650 -15.22 -15.61 -16.37
N ALA A 651 -15.07 -15.12 -15.18
CA ALA A 651 -13.78 -14.65 -14.68
C ALA A 651 -13.15 -15.71 -13.77
N SER A 652 -11.82 -15.73 -13.75
CA SER A 652 -11.06 -16.62 -12.87
C SER A 652 -9.81 -15.97 -12.32
N PHE A 653 -9.45 -16.40 -11.12
CA PHE A 653 -8.21 -16.11 -10.43
C PHE A 653 -7.57 -17.42 -9.98
N VAL A 654 -6.27 -17.56 -10.21
CA VAL A 654 -5.47 -18.67 -9.70
C VAL A 654 -4.21 -18.10 -9.07
N GLY A 655 -4.09 -18.29 -7.76
CA GLY A 655 -2.91 -17.90 -7.01
C GLY A 655 -2.13 -19.12 -6.51
N ARG A 656 -0.81 -19.06 -6.58
CA ARG A 656 0.08 -20.12 -6.07
C ARG A 656 1.18 -19.48 -5.24
N SER A 657 1.52 -20.13 -4.13
CA SER A 657 2.66 -19.77 -3.30
C SER A 657 3.46 -21.01 -2.92
N VAL A 658 4.76 -20.83 -2.82
CA VAL A 658 5.70 -21.86 -2.36
C VAL A 658 6.70 -21.22 -1.40
N VAL A 659 6.76 -21.73 -0.17
CA VAL A 659 7.76 -21.34 0.83
C VAL A 659 8.66 -22.53 1.11
N LYS A 660 9.97 -22.33 1.07
CA LYS A 660 10.98 -23.34 1.35
C LYS A 660 11.79 -22.95 2.57
N SER A 661 11.98 -23.89 3.47
CA SER A 661 12.79 -23.70 4.67
C SER A 661 13.50 -24.99 5.06
N LYS A 662 14.35 -24.88 6.09
CA LYS A 662 15.01 -26.08 6.70
C LYS A 662 14.67 -26.16 8.16
N TRP A 663 14.26 -27.36 8.59
CA TRP A 663 13.98 -27.62 9.99
C TRP A 663 14.68 -28.91 10.46
N ARG A 664 15.61 -28.75 11.42
CA ARG A 664 16.37 -29.89 12.00
C ARG A 664 16.97 -30.83 10.95
N GLY A 665 17.48 -30.26 9.84
CA GLY A 665 18.12 -31.00 8.76
C GLY A 665 17.17 -31.53 7.67
N HIS A 666 15.86 -31.35 7.81
CA HIS A 666 14.87 -31.69 6.80
C HIS A 666 14.55 -30.50 5.91
N ASP A 667 14.32 -30.75 4.64
CA ASP A 667 13.75 -29.76 3.73
C ASP A 667 12.22 -29.68 4.00
N VAL A 668 11.75 -28.48 4.26
CA VAL A 668 10.34 -28.17 4.53
C VAL A 668 9.82 -27.30 3.41
N GLU A 669 8.69 -27.69 2.82
CA GLU A 669 8.05 -26.90 1.78
C GLU A 669 6.57 -26.73 2.08
N TRP A 670 6.08 -25.49 2.05
CA TRP A 670 4.69 -25.12 2.15
C TRP A 670 4.19 -24.70 0.78
N ARG A 671 3.10 -25.28 0.33
CA ARG A 671 2.45 -24.91 -0.93
C ARG A 671 1.04 -24.47 -0.68
N GLY A 672 0.64 -23.37 -1.29
CA GLY A 672 -0.73 -22.90 -1.32
C GLY A 672 -1.22 -22.75 -2.77
N THR A 673 -2.45 -23.13 -3.05
CA THR A 673 -3.11 -22.84 -4.32
C THR A 673 -4.52 -22.37 -4.05
N THR A 674 -4.84 -21.14 -4.47
CA THR A 674 -6.18 -20.56 -4.39
C THR A 674 -6.76 -20.44 -5.79
N GLU A 675 -7.94 -20.97 -6.01
CA GLU A 675 -8.71 -20.82 -7.23
C GLU A 675 -10.05 -20.15 -6.92
N LEU A 676 -10.36 -19.09 -7.64
CA LEU A 676 -11.67 -18.46 -7.64
C LEU A 676 -12.18 -18.40 -9.08
N LYS A 677 -13.33 -18.98 -9.33
CA LYS A 677 -14.01 -18.92 -10.63
C LYS A 677 -15.41 -18.42 -10.41
N SER A 678 -15.92 -17.57 -11.30
CA SER A 678 -17.30 -17.11 -11.21
C SER A 678 -18.15 -17.62 -12.36
N ASP A 679 -19.44 -17.68 -12.10
CA ASP A 679 -20.53 -17.69 -13.05
C ASP A 679 -21.43 -16.45 -12.77
N ALA A 680 -22.62 -16.38 -13.39
CA ALA A 680 -23.51 -15.25 -13.20
C ALA A 680 -24.06 -15.10 -11.78
N GLU A 681 -24.08 -16.15 -10.99
CA GLU A 681 -24.76 -16.21 -9.69
C GLU A 681 -23.80 -16.53 -8.53
N THR A 682 -22.66 -17.20 -8.79
CA THR A 682 -21.81 -17.74 -7.75
C THR A 682 -20.34 -17.56 -8.00
N PHE A 683 -19.59 -17.49 -6.90
CA PHE A 683 -18.17 -17.72 -6.84
C PHE A 683 -17.89 -19.16 -6.45
N ASN A 684 -17.11 -19.87 -7.22
CA ASN A 684 -16.63 -21.20 -6.93
C ASN A 684 -15.20 -21.09 -6.39
N TYR A 685 -15.08 -21.19 -5.07
CA TYR A 685 -13.82 -21.08 -4.35
C TYR A 685 -13.20 -22.44 -4.10
N ARG A 686 -11.89 -22.54 -4.25
CA ARG A 686 -11.07 -23.68 -3.87
C ARG A 686 -9.73 -23.21 -3.33
N HIS A 687 -9.32 -23.70 -2.17
CA HIS A 687 -7.96 -23.51 -1.65
C HIS A 687 -7.39 -24.86 -1.23
N VAL A 688 -6.15 -25.13 -1.64
CA VAL A 688 -5.39 -26.33 -1.23
C VAL A 688 -4.11 -25.86 -0.57
N ARG A 689 -3.85 -26.40 0.61
CA ARG A 689 -2.61 -26.18 1.35
C ARG A 689 -1.91 -27.53 1.55
N GLN A 690 -0.60 -27.57 1.28
CA GLN A 690 0.24 -28.75 1.43
C GLN A 690 1.50 -28.43 2.23
N LEU A 691 1.86 -29.33 3.15
CA LEU A 691 3.15 -29.36 3.83
C LEU A 691 3.93 -30.57 3.34
N LEU A 692 5.16 -30.33 2.91
CA LEU A 692 6.05 -31.37 2.46
C LEU A 692 7.28 -31.44 3.39
N ARG A 693 7.75 -32.67 3.60
CA ARG A 693 9.03 -32.98 4.25
C ARG A 693 9.88 -33.79 3.28
N ASP A 694 11.08 -33.30 2.97
CA ASP A 694 12.00 -33.97 2.03
C ASP A 694 11.32 -34.35 0.70
N GLY A 695 10.46 -33.46 0.19
CA GLY A 695 9.72 -33.63 -1.06
C GLY A 695 8.46 -34.51 -0.97
N GLN A 696 8.16 -35.11 0.20
CA GLN A 696 6.96 -35.94 0.40
C GLN A 696 5.85 -35.13 1.10
N VAL A 697 4.62 -35.17 0.58
CA VAL A 697 3.47 -34.53 1.21
C VAL A 697 3.16 -35.26 2.52
N VAL A 698 3.28 -34.55 3.65
CA VAL A 698 2.99 -35.07 4.99
C VAL A 698 1.65 -34.59 5.53
N ARG A 699 1.15 -33.47 5.02
CA ARG A 699 -0.19 -32.96 5.35
C ARG A 699 -0.78 -32.19 4.18
N GLU A 700 -2.08 -32.36 3.97
CA GLU A 700 -2.87 -31.64 2.97
C GLU A 700 -4.22 -31.25 3.53
N ARG A 701 -4.68 -30.06 3.18
CA ARG A 701 -6.03 -29.57 3.46
C ARG A 701 -6.61 -28.92 2.22
N GLU A 702 -7.89 -29.17 2.00
CA GLU A 702 -8.65 -28.56 0.92
C GLU A 702 -9.93 -27.93 1.46
N TRP A 703 -10.22 -26.72 0.99
CA TRP A 703 -11.47 -26.00 1.22
C TRP A 703 -12.13 -25.74 -0.11
N LYS A 704 -13.39 -26.10 -0.23
CA LYS A 704 -14.23 -25.86 -1.43
C LYS A 704 -15.55 -25.29 -1.01
N GLU A 705 -15.98 -24.22 -1.68
CA GLU A 705 -17.29 -23.62 -1.44
C GLU A 705 -17.84 -22.91 -2.67
N ARG A 706 -19.17 -22.93 -2.80
CA ARG A 706 -19.91 -22.08 -3.70
C ARG A 706 -20.52 -20.95 -2.90
N VAL A 707 -20.07 -19.73 -3.12
CA VAL A 707 -20.53 -18.53 -2.44
C VAL A 707 -21.41 -17.74 -3.40
N PRO A 708 -22.65 -17.40 -3.05
CA PRO A 708 -23.49 -16.57 -3.91
C PRO A 708 -22.83 -15.21 -4.15
N ARG A 709 -22.97 -14.69 -5.37
CA ARG A 709 -22.59 -13.28 -5.69
C ARG A 709 -23.68 -12.37 -5.12
N ASP A 710 -23.30 -11.52 -4.18
CA ASP A 710 -24.20 -10.56 -3.55
C ASP A 710 -23.92 -9.16 -4.11
N PHE A 711 -24.46 -8.90 -5.30
CA PHE A 711 -24.18 -7.68 -6.05
C PHE A 711 -22.69 -7.46 -6.41
N GLN A 712 -22.00 -8.54 -6.72
CA GLN A 712 -20.61 -8.51 -7.19
C GLN A 712 -20.49 -8.85 -8.68
#